data_a3732373e4105580081227027f9a29bd
#
_entry.id   a3732373e4105580081227027f9a29bd
#
_cell.length_a   1.000
_cell.length_b   1.000
_cell.length_c   1.000
_cell.angle_alpha   90.00
_cell.angle_beta   90.00
_cell.angle_gamma   90.00
#
_symmetry.space_group_name_H-M   'P 1'
#
loop_
_entity.id
_entity.type
_entity.pdbx_description
1 polymer ?
#
loop_
_entity_poly.entity_id
_entity_poly.type
_entity_poly.pdbx_seq_one_letter_code
_entity_poly.pdbx_strand_id
1 'polypeptide(L)'
;MNNIMRQRDAAIELLHNCGIDINEYSYGVEQLPNVQKYWDEIYPGKYRVVAFEKSADPRKSIRVLWKAPMGREKVVPIFLENGHWDGLKNYVCFFNRGRKFCIDCECFFDKDVKHTFDCRARCYYCNRVGGMPCEKESGVKIECPKCHRYFYNWECYNYHQGHQTCKLWKRCVICDKTYLFNTKKGHECGETYCQLCSVSHDPKRGCYIMPIEEKEEKDVYRIVVWDSETSQDSIYKGDQKEHVINYISVRVTCTECCDDKNRTNCKICGEERIKDWSEAEGHEPTKDFVEWILTAFTNYDTYIFAHNAGRFDGHFVFNYLCRTGKNPLPLINGLKIYEFKVQNSKKHSKLIWRDSCLLMPVKLESLKATFNLDCEDKPFFPYYYNKKENYGIRLEHLPPMEDYSPGSMNKDKFIKFEKWYNENKETPFYLDDELKNYCRNDTEILLLSIIEFRRILINDITKGFDPLPRSCTNAGVAMNIFKAMFLLTEQLSIVPEKGYERCDRASVMAIKYLEWRSQRDGIEIRHAGNGREVKIGNYKLDGFIGNEGARDKCIEVMGCYIHGCLNCYDPAAELIGGRTAQELNDETQERLVELRKTLDVEEVWGCQIEKELKKDEEMRGFFDDRGNEKGPIDPRMAYAGGRTGPMKLFAKSDEKKKISVYDINLPSLSPKI
;
A
#
# COMPACT_ATOMS: atom_id res chain seq x y z
N MET A 1 -17.69 11.78 46.15
CA MET A 1 -17.05 12.99 46.68
C MET A 1 -15.64 12.75 47.26
N ASN A 2 -15.42 11.72 48.12
CA ASN A 2 -14.09 11.50 48.74
C ASN A 2 -12.88 11.27 47.80
N ASN A 3 -13.07 10.83 46.56
CA ASN A 3 -11.97 10.54 45.63
C ASN A 3 -11.48 11.79 44.89
N ILE A 4 -12.36 12.73 44.56
CA ILE A 4 -12.04 13.97 43.85
C ILE A 4 -11.29 14.94 44.80
N MET A 5 -11.69 15.03 46.06
CA MET A 5 -10.99 15.87 47.04
C MET A 5 -9.59 15.35 47.29
N ARG A 6 -9.36 14.04 47.44
CA ARG A 6 -8.03 13.44 47.59
C ARG A 6 -7.14 13.66 46.37
N GLN A 7 -7.70 13.63 45.15
CA GLN A 7 -6.94 13.93 43.93
C GLN A 7 -6.55 15.41 43.87
N ARG A 8 -7.41 16.31 44.28
CA ARG A 8 -7.11 17.75 44.31
C ARG A 8 -6.01 18.06 45.33
N ASP A 9 -6.11 17.52 46.52
CA ASP A 9 -5.10 17.72 47.60
C ASP A 9 -3.73 17.18 47.14
N ALA A 10 -3.68 15.99 46.55
CA ALA A 10 -2.47 15.41 45.98
C ALA A 10 -1.85 16.23 44.84
N ALA A 11 -2.73 16.84 43.99
CA ALA A 11 -2.27 17.71 42.91
C ALA A 11 -1.63 19.03 43.47
N ILE A 12 -2.28 19.64 44.48
CA ILE A 12 -1.75 20.84 45.14
C ILE A 12 -0.41 20.55 45.82
N GLU A 13 -0.33 19.40 46.50
CA GLU A 13 0.93 18.96 47.14
C GLU A 13 2.05 18.75 46.11
N LEU A 14 1.71 18.13 44.95
CA LEU A 14 2.68 17.92 43.89
C LEU A 14 3.19 19.25 43.32
N LEU A 15 2.29 20.18 43.01
CA LEU A 15 2.64 21.51 42.46
C LEU A 15 3.55 22.26 43.43
N HIS A 16 3.20 22.27 44.73
CA HIS A 16 4.03 22.92 45.77
C HIS A 16 5.42 22.29 45.85
N ASN A 17 5.50 20.96 45.87
CA ASN A 17 6.78 20.24 45.94
C ASN A 17 7.64 20.40 44.67
N CYS A 18 7.02 20.69 43.54
CA CYS A 18 7.72 20.98 42.28
C CYS A 18 8.11 22.44 42.13
N GLY A 19 7.77 23.32 43.10
CA GLY A 19 8.00 24.76 43.03
C GLY A 19 7.17 25.47 41.94
N ILE A 20 5.98 24.93 41.63
CA ILE A 20 5.05 25.47 40.64
C ILE A 20 3.98 26.28 41.36
N ASP A 21 3.67 27.47 40.87
CA ASP A 21 2.65 28.33 41.48
C ASP A 21 1.26 27.69 41.30
N ILE A 22 0.56 27.48 42.41
CA ILE A 22 -0.77 26.90 42.42
C ILE A 22 -1.87 27.85 41.91
N ASN A 23 -1.52 29.13 41.75
CA ASN A 23 -2.46 30.16 41.26
C ASN A 23 -2.29 30.44 39.75
N GLU A 24 -1.44 29.72 39.05
CA GLU A 24 -1.35 29.84 37.59
C GLU A 24 -2.69 29.51 36.94
N TYR A 25 -3.06 30.28 35.92
CA TYR A 25 -4.30 30.10 35.18
C TYR A 25 -4.31 28.78 34.36
N SER A 26 -3.12 28.34 33.92
CA SER A 26 -2.95 27.09 33.17
C SER A 26 -1.55 26.52 33.36
N TYR A 27 -1.45 25.21 33.30
CA TYR A 27 -0.19 24.48 33.40
C TYR A 27 0.14 23.85 32.06
N GLY A 28 1.27 24.25 31.48
CA GLY A 28 1.72 23.79 30.16
C GLY A 28 2.83 22.75 30.22
N VAL A 29 3.48 22.53 29.09
CA VAL A 29 4.58 21.58 28.92
C VAL A 29 5.84 22.04 29.68
N GLU A 30 6.00 23.34 29.88
CA GLU A 30 7.12 23.98 30.53
C GLU A 30 7.27 23.63 32.03
N GLN A 31 6.22 23.19 32.70
CA GLN A 31 6.26 22.73 34.08
C GLN A 31 6.70 21.27 34.23
N LEU A 32 6.59 20.44 33.14
CA LEU A 32 6.90 19.00 33.20
C LEU A 32 8.38 18.70 33.62
N PRO A 33 9.39 19.49 33.23
CA PRO A 33 10.75 19.29 33.73
C PRO A 33 10.83 19.35 35.24
N ASN A 34 10.13 20.27 35.90
CA ASN A 34 10.14 20.42 37.36
C ASN A 34 9.48 19.21 38.04
N VAL A 35 8.35 18.72 37.49
CA VAL A 35 7.68 17.49 37.96
C VAL A 35 8.60 16.29 37.82
N GLN A 36 9.28 16.15 36.69
CA GLN A 36 10.21 15.05 36.49
C GLN A 36 11.39 15.10 37.44
N LYS A 37 11.97 16.30 37.66
CA LYS A 37 13.09 16.53 38.59
C LYS A 37 12.71 16.11 40.01
N TYR A 38 11.54 16.55 40.49
CA TYR A 38 11.02 16.18 41.81
C TYR A 38 10.83 14.67 41.95
N TRP A 39 10.27 14.00 40.89
CA TRP A 39 10.13 12.55 40.94
C TRP A 39 11.45 11.79 40.83
N ASP A 40 12.46 12.33 40.17
CA ASP A 40 13.79 11.73 40.15
C ASP A 40 14.50 11.82 41.51
N GLU A 41 14.22 12.87 42.33
CA GLU A 41 14.73 13.02 43.70
C GLU A 41 14.06 12.02 44.64
N ILE A 42 12.73 11.81 44.54
CA ILE A 42 12.01 10.93 45.45
C ILE A 42 12.03 9.47 44.97
N TYR A 43 12.00 9.24 43.67
CA TYR A 43 11.95 7.92 43.07
C TYR A 43 13.02 7.76 41.96
N PRO A 44 14.31 7.72 42.32
CA PRO A 44 15.40 7.67 41.36
C PRO A 44 15.26 6.55 40.35
N GLY A 45 15.28 6.89 39.06
CA GLY A 45 15.22 5.92 37.97
C GLY A 45 13.87 5.19 37.77
N LYS A 46 12.80 5.57 38.49
CA LYS A 46 11.56 4.80 38.49
C LYS A 46 10.52 5.28 37.48
N TYR A 47 10.27 6.58 37.37
CA TYR A 47 9.19 7.13 36.58
C TYR A 47 9.66 8.05 35.46
N ARG A 48 9.12 7.91 34.27
CA ARG A 48 9.38 8.72 33.09
C ARG A 48 8.09 9.39 32.63
N VAL A 49 7.98 10.70 32.78
CA VAL A 49 6.83 11.44 32.27
C VAL A 49 6.95 11.59 30.75
N VAL A 50 5.85 11.36 30.04
CA VAL A 50 5.76 11.56 28.60
C VAL A 50 4.41 12.19 28.28
N ALA A 51 4.44 13.36 27.67
CA ALA A 51 3.27 14.12 27.27
C ALA A 51 2.96 13.94 25.79
N PHE A 52 1.71 13.65 25.50
CA PHE A 52 1.20 13.44 24.15
C PHE A 52 0.09 14.44 23.84
N GLU A 53 -0.13 14.69 22.53
CA GLU A 53 -1.33 15.34 22.03
C GLU A 53 -1.73 14.74 20.66
N LYS A 54 -2.90 15.13 20.16
CA LYS A 54 -3.34 14.80 18.80
C LYS A 54 -2.45 15.53 17.78
N SER A 55 -1.95 14.80 16.77
CA SER A 55 -1.14 15.41 15.71
C SER A 55 -2.02 16.14 14.70
N ALA A 56 -1.58 17.32 14.25
CA ALA A 56 -2.17 18.03 13.15
C ALA A 56 -1.90 17.33 11.79
N ASP A 57 -0.81 16.55 11.69
CA ASP A 57 -0.50 15.75 10.50
C ASP A 57 -1.47 14.56 10.39
N PRO A 58 -2.35 14.51 9.37
CA PRO A 58 -3.34 13.43 9.20
C PRO A 58 -2.72 12.04 9.01
N ARG A 59 -1.44 11.95 8.69
CA ARG A 59 -0.69 10.69 8.59
C ARG A 59 -0.23 10.16 9.95
N LYS A 60 -0.30 11.00 10.99
CA LYS A 60 0.04 10.67 12.37
C LYS A 60 -1.21 10.80 13.24
N SER A 61 -1.44 9.87 14.13
CA SER A 61 -2.53 9.95 15.08
C SER A 61 -2.19 10.81 16.30
N ILE A 62 -0.92 10.87 16.66
CA ILE A 62 -0.40 11.55 17.86
C ILE A 62 0.99 12.12 17.61
N ARG A 63 1.36 13.11 18.44
CA ARG A 63 2.74 13.56 18.61
C ARG A 63 3.15 13.56 20.09
N VAL A 64 4.45 13.49 20.34
CA VAL A 64 5.01 13.64 21.67
C VAL A 64 5.35 15.11 21.90
N LEU A 65 4.64 15.76 22.82
CA LEU A 65 4.90 17.16 23.18
C LEU A 65 6.19 17.30 23.99
N TRP A 66 6.36 16.41 24.95
CA TRP A 66 7.51 16.38 25.82
C TRP A 66 7.77 14.98 26.34
N LYS A 67 9.04 14.65 26.58
CA LYS A 67 9.44 13.38 27.17
C LYS A 67 10.68 13.55 28.05
N ALA A 68 10.65 12.98 29.23
CA ALA A 68 11.82 12.92 30.08
C ALA A 68 12.92 12.03 29.46
N PRO A 69 14.20 12.21 29.82
CA PRO A 69 15.30 11.34 29.38
C PRO A 69 15.05 9.87 29.68
N MET A 70 15.69 8.99 28.92
CA MET A 70 15.63 7.53 29.13
C MET A 70 16.27 7.09 30.44
N GLY A 71 16.19 5.82 30.75
CA GLY A 71 16.84 5.22 31.94
C GLY A 71 15.90 5.08 33.12
N ARG A 72 14.57 5.20 32.94
CA ARG A 72 13.56 5.01 33.99
C ARG A 72 12.66 3.82 33.67
N GLU A 73 12.25 3.10 34.71
CA GLU A 73 11.55 1.81 34.57
C GLU A 73 10.13 1.93 34.01
N LYS A 74 9.37 2.95 34.42
CA LYS A 74 7.93 3.07 34.15
C LYS A 74 7.60 4.39 33.47
N VAL A 75 6.89 4.30 32.36
CA VAL A 75 6.35 5.48 31.67
C VAL A 75 5.07 5.94 32.35
N VAL A 76 4.97 7.24 32.63
CA VAL A 76 3.75 7.92 33.08
C VAL A 76 3.26 8.77 31.90
N PRO A 77 2.34 8.24 31.10
CA PRO A 77 1.85 8.94 29.93
C PRO A 77 0.72 9.88 30.31
N ILE A 78 0.80 11.13 29.83
CA ILE A 78 -0.26 12.14 29.93
C ILE A 78 -0.63 12.63 28.55
N PHE A 79 -1.88 13.04 28.38
CA PHE A 79 -2.42 13.47 27.10
C PHE A 79 -3.09 14.83 27.24
N LEU A 80 -2.76 15.74 26.32
CA LEU A 80 -3.33 17.08 26.25
C LEU A 80 -4.48 17.06 25.23
N GLU A 81 -5.68 17.39 25.67
CA GLU A 81 -6.84 17.56 24.81
C GLU A 81 -7.67 18.77 25.28
N ASN A 82 -7.98 19.69 24.37
CA ASN A 82 -8.78 20.90 24.67
C ASN A 82 -8.27 21.72 25.87
N GLY A 83 -6.94 21.80 26.02
CA GLY A 83 -6.32 22.52 27.13
C GLY A 83 -6.32 21.79 28.48
N HIS A 84 -6.75 20.53 28.51
CA HIS A 84 -6.81 19.71 29.73
C HIS A 84 -5.85 18.52 29.67
N TRP A 85 -5.18 18.22 30.80
CA TRP A 85 -4.26 17.08 30.93
C TRP A 85 -4.97 15.85 31.52
N ASP A 86 -4.96 14.76 30.77
CA ASP A 86 -5.47 13.47 31.20
C ASP A 86 -4.36 12.44 31.38
N GLY A 87 -4.46 11.63 32.42
CA GLY A 87 -3.55 10.49 32.64
C GLY A 87 -4.00 9.27 31.81
N LEU A 88 -3.09 8.66 31.06
CA LEU A 88 -3.36 7.46 30.28
C LEU A 88 -2.93 6.20 31.02
N LYS A 89 -3.82 5.21 31.17
CA LYS A 89 -3.44 3.89 31.72
C LYS A 89 -2.53 3.12 30.77
N ASN A 90 -2.83 3.19 29.48
CA ASN A 90 -2.06 2.50 28.44
C ASN A 90 -2.15 3.30 27.13
N TYR A 91 -1.12 4.05 26.85
CA TYR A 91 -1.03 4.89 25.66
C TYR A 91 -1.03 4.09 24.35
N VAL A 92 -0.49 2.85 24.35
CA VAL A 92 -0.45 1.99 23.15
C VAL A 92 -1.85 1.57 22.72
N CYS A 93 -2.69 1.20 23.69
CA CYS A 93 -4.08 0.80 23.41
C CYS A 93 -4.96 2.01 23.07
N PHE A 94 -4.64 3.18 23.61
CA PHE A 94 -5.39 4.40 23.39
C PHE A 94 -5.24 4.91 21.94
N PHE A 95 -4.02 4.87 21.40
CA PHE A 95 -3.72 5.49 20.11
C PHE A 95 -3.87 4.59 18.89
N ASN A 96 -3.63 3.27 19.02
CA ASN A 96 -3.75 2.37 17.87
C ASN A 96 -3.96 0.91 18.28
N ARG A 97 -5.10 0.37 17.93
CA ARG A 97 -5.45 -1.03 18.19
C ARG A 97 -4.55 -1.97 17.39
N GLY A 98 -3.64 -2.65 18.08
CA GLY A 98 -2.84 -3.74 17.51
C GLY A 98 -1.37 -3.46 17.24
N ARG A 99 -0.91 -2.20 17.23
CA ARG A 99 0.50 -1.83 17.04
C ARG A 99 1.13 -1.31 18.33
N LYS A 100 2.46 -1.41 18.45
CA LYS A 100 3.23 -0.80 19.54
C LYS A 100 3.71 0.59 19.10
N PHE A 101 3.90 1.49 20.06
CA PHE A 101 4.45 2.82 19.82
C PHE A 101 5.81 2.98 20.53
N CYS A 102 6.81 3.42 19.78
CA CYS A 102 8.10 3.77 20.35
C CYS A 102 8.13 5.26 20.68
N ILE A 103 8.20 5.58 21.97
CA ILE A 103 8.29 6.96 22.47
C ILE A 103 9.55 7.68 21.95
N ASP A 104 10.63 6.94 21.73
CA ASP A 104 11.92 7.53 21.41
C ASP A 104 12.03 7.95 19.94
N CYS A 105 11.57 7.11 19.02
CA CYS A 105 11.52 7.44 17.59
C CYS A 105 10.14 7.92 17.10
N GLU A 106 9.15 7.96 17.99
CA GLU A 106 7.78 8.45 17.73
C GLU A 106 7.07 7.74 16.57
N CYS A 107 7.35 6.45 16.41
CA CYS A 107 6.78 5.63 15.35
C CYS A 107 6.01 4.43 15.88
N PHE A 108 4.92 4.07 15.17
CA PHE A 108 4.24 2.81 15.38
C PHE A 108 5.00 1.68 14.70
N PHE A 109 5.03 0.51 15.35
CA PHE A 109 5.62 -0.71 14.81
C PHE A 109 4.79 -1.94 15.20
N ASP A 110 4.91 -3.00 14.41
CA ASP A 110 4.11 -4.20 14.61
C ASP A 110 4.60 -5.01 15.83
N LYS A 111 3.68 -5.67 16.54
CA LYS A 111 3.96 -6.36 17.81
C LYS A 111 5.03 -7.44 17.69
N ASP A 112 5.12 -8.07 16.53
CA ASP A 112 6.00 -9.21 16.25
C ASP A 112 7.38 -8.78 15.73
N VAL A 113 7.61 -7.47 15.53
CA VAL A 113 8.88 -6.94 15.02
C VAL A 113 9.79 -6.51 16.18
N LYS A 114 11.03 -6.95 16.15
CA LYS A 114 12.09 -6.43 17.05
C LYS A 114 12.49 -5.03 16.59
N HIS A 115 11.80 -4.02 17.09
CA HIS A 115 12.00 -2.63 16.73
C HIS A 115 13.39 -2.08 17.02
N THR A 116 14.19 -2.73 17.85
CA THR A 116 15.53 -2.26 18.28
C THR A 116 16.45 -1.95 17.10
N PHE A 117 16.36 -2.69 15.98
CA PHE A 117 17.21 -2.49 14.80
C PHE A 117 16.65 -1.44 13.83
N ASP A 118 15.35 -1.21 13.85
CA ASP A 118 14.66 -0.26 12.97
C ASP A 118 14.33 1.05 13.68
N CYS A 119 14.68 1.15 14.97
CA CYS A 119 14.42 2.35 15.74
C CYS A 119 15.26 3.52 15.23
N ARG A 120 14.58 4.61 14.85
CA ARG A 120 15.23 5.83 14.34
C ARG A 120 15.95 6.64 15.43
N ALA A 121 15.58 6.44 16.69
CA ALA A 121 16.24 7.04 17.85
C ALA A 121 17.43 6.22 18.34
N ARG A 122 18.06 5.42 17.48
CA ARG A 122 19.28 4.68 17.82
C ARG A 122 20.53 5.43 17.41
N CYS A 123 21.57 5.28 18.17
CA CYS A 123 22.88 5.76 17.79
C CYS A 123 23.42 5.00 16.56
N TYR A 124 23.82 5.72 15.51
CA TYR A 124 24.42 5.13 14.31
C TYR A 124 25.70 4.32 14.57
N TYR A 125 26.42 4.72 15.63
CA TYR A 125 27.72 4.15 15.95
C TYR A 125 27.58 2.89 16.81
N CYS A 126 26.88 2.94 17.93
CA CYS A 126 26.79 1.82 18.86
C CYS A 126 25.45 1.05 18.82
N ASN A 127 24.45 1.53 18.11
CA ASN A 127 23.08 1.00 18.04
C ASN A 127 22.27 1.07 19.36
N ARG A 128 22.71 1.85 20.34
CA ARG A 128 21.92 2.11 21.55
C ARG A 128 20.66 2.90 21.18
N VAL A 129 19.51 2.42 21.63
CA VAL A 129 18.22 3.11 21.41
C VAL A 129 18.07 4.23 22.44
N GLY A 130 17.57 5.39 22.01
CA GLY A 130 17.22 6.51 22.87
C GLY A 130 18.29 7.54 23.16
N GLY A 131 19.50 7.35 22.67
CA GLY A 131 20.58 8.34 22.77
C GLY A 131 21.16 8.60 21.40
N MET A 132 20.45 9.30 20.52
CA MET A 132 20.88 9.42 19.14
C MET A 132 21.18 10.87 18.74
N PRO A 133 22.32 11.06 18.09
CA PRO A 133 23.54 10.22 18.18
C PRO A 133 24.19 10.37 19.55
N CYS A 134 25.03 9.40 19.98
CA CYS A 134 25.90 9.64 21.14
C CYS A 134 26.75 10.90 20.88
N GLU A 135 26.84 11.76 21.86
CA GLU A 135 27.61 13.01 21.74
C GLU A 135 29.05 12.72 21.33
N LYS A 136 29.61 13.57 20.46
CA LYS A 136 31.00 13.47 20.04
C LYS A 136 31.89 14.19 21.06
N GLU A 137 32.89 13.51 21.57
CA GLU A 137 33.92 14.13 22.38
C GLU A 137 35.02 14.74 21.49
N SER A 138 35.42 15.96 21.76
CA SER A 138 36.44 16.65 20.97
C SER A 138 37.77 15.87 20.97
N GLY A 139 38.31 15.62 19.77
CA GLY A 139 39.56 14.89 19.58
C GLY A 139 39.48 13.36 19.74
N VAL A 140 38.31 12.81 20.04
CA VAL A 140 38.13 11.36 20.20
C VAL A 140 37.69 10.72 18.87
N LYS A 141 38.51 9.81 18.34
CA LYS A 141 38.17 8.94 17.20
C LYS A 141 38.74 7.54 17.44
N ILE A 142 37.88 6.61 17.77
CA ILE A 142 38.23 5.24 18.14
C ILE A 142 37.78 4.30 17.03
N GLU A 143 38.69 3.54 16.46
CA GLU A 143 38.34 2.47 15.49
C GLU A 143 38.15 1.13 16.18
N CYS A 144 37.10 0.42 15.90
CA CYS A 144 36.93 -0.96 16.37
C CYS A 144 37.70 -1.92 15.45
N PRO A 145 38.70 -2.68 15.95
CA PRO A 145 39.49 -3.57 15.09
C PRO A 145 38.71 -4.74 14.49
N LYS A 146 37.53 -5.07 15.04
CA LYS A 146 36.69 -6.19 14.57
C LYS A 146 35.74 -5.81 13.44
N CYS A 147 35.25 -4.58 13.41
CA CYS A 147 34.25 -4.14 12.42
C CYS A 147 34.64 -2.88 11.64
N HIS A 148 35.81 -2.30 11.93
CA HIS A 148 36.36 -1.10 11.31
C HIS A 148 35.48 0.16 11.42
N ARG A 149 34.46 0.16 12.31
CA ARG A 149 33.60 1.31 12.53
C ARG A 149 34.26 2.30 13.46
N TYR A 150 34.03 3.58 13.26
CA TYR A 150 34.53 4.65 14.11
C TYR A 150 33.54 5.02 15.19
N PHE A 151 34.06 5.41 16.38
CA PHE A 151 33.32 5.91 17.51
C PHE A 151 33.99 7.21 17.99
N TYR A 152 33.17 8.16 18.39
CA TYR A 152 33.64 9.50 18.75
C TYR A 152 33.42 9.83 20.23
N ASN A 153 33.16 8.79 21.03
CA ASN A 153 32.92 8.86 22.46
C ASN A 153 33.22 7.50 23.08
N TRP A 154 33.92 7.45 24.20
CA TRP A 154 34.32 6.22 24.86
C TRP A 154 33.14 5.41 25.39
N GLU A 155 32.09 6.04 25.90
CA GLU A 155 30.88 5.36 26.36
C GLU A 155 30.22 4.62 25.18
N CYS A 156 30.11 5.29 24.02
CA CYS A 156 29.59 4.73 22.80
C CYS A 156 30.39 3.50 22.32
N TYR A 157 31.71 3.57 22.39
CA TYR A 157 32.62 2.45 22.06
C TYR A 157 32.45 1.27 23.02
N ASN A 158 32.40 1.54 24.31
CA ASN A 158 32.24 0.52 25.35
C ASN A 158 30.89 -0.17 25.22
N TYR A 159 29.80 0.57 24.95
CA TYR A 159 28.48 0.01 24.65
C TYR A 159 28.53 -0.91 23.43
N HIS A 160 29.19 -0.48 22.36
CA HIS A 160 29.38 -1.30 21.15
C HIS A 160 30.13 -2.61 21.45
N GLN A 161 31.17 -2.59 22.25
CA GLN A 161 31.92 -3.78 22.65
C GLN A 161 31.07 -4.73 23.50
N GLY A 162 30.40 -4.21 24.53
CA GLY A 162 29.57 -4.99 25.45
C GLY A 162 28.40 -5.69 24.77
N HIS A 163 27.78 -5.05 23.78
CA HIS A 163 26.62 -5.58 23.06
C HIS A 163 26.97 -6.29 21.75
N GLN A 164 28.26 -6.50 21.47
CA GLN A 164 28.79 -7.25 20.32
C GLN A 164 28.16 -6.84 18.96
N THR A 165 27.90 -5.55 18.78
CA THR A 165 27.28 -5.04 17.54
C THR A 165 28.20 -5.19 16.32
N CYS A 166 29.48 -5.55 16.52
CA CYS A 166 30.42 -5.96 15.48
C CYS A 166 29.93 -7.12 14.62
N LYS A 167 29.12 -8.03 15.21
CA LYS A 167 28.59 -9.20 14.50
C LYS A 167 27.52 -8.84 13.48
N LEU A 168 26.95 -7.65 13.59
CA LEU A 168 25.84 -7.21 12.73
C LEU A 168 26.30 -6.23 11.67
N TRP A 169 27.09 -5.24 12.05
CA TRP A 169 27.47 -4.12 11.19
C TRP A 169 28.97 -3.99 11.08
N LYS A 170 29.48 -3.90 9.84
CA LYS A 170 30.88 -3.61 9.54
C LYS A 170 31.01 -2.38 8.65
N ARG A 171 32.15 -1.70 8.72
CA ARG A 171 32.55 -0.65 7.78
C ARG A 171 33.53 -1.24 6.79
N CYS A 172 33.33 -0.99 5.53
CA CYS A 172 34.26 -1.34 4.47
C CYS A 172 35.43 -0.35 4.50
N VAL A 173 36.64 -0.86 4.58
CA VAL A 173 37.88 -0.05 4.59
C VAL A 173 38.17 0.60 3.23
N ILE A 174 37.61 0.08 2.14
CA ILE A 174 37.85 0.57 0.79
C ILE A 174 36.89 1.72 0.41
N CYS A 175 35.57 1.55 0.64
CA CYS A 175 34.55 2.53 0.24
C CYS A 175 33.87 3.25 1.39
N ASP A 176 34.33 3.05 2.62
CA ASP A 176 33.84 3.68 3.87
C ASP A 176 32.38 3.42 4.25
N LYS A 177 31.64 2.61 3.45
CA LYS A 177 30.25 2.26 3.74
C LYS A 177 30.12 1.32 4.91
N THR A 178 29.17 1.61 5.81
CA THR A 178 28.74 0.67 6.85
C THR A 178 27.65 -0.24 6.28
N TYR A 179 27.80 -1.55 6.43
CA TYR A 179 26.91 -2.57 5.88
C TYR A 179 26.57 -3.68 6.90
N LEU A 180 25.44 -4.34 6.70
CA LEU A 180 25.04 -5.51 7.47
C LEU A 180 25.85 -6.74 7.01
N PHE A 181 26.62 -7.32 7.92
CA PHE A 181 27.54 -8.43 7.59
C PHE A 181 26.82 -9.75 7.30
N ASN A 182 25.66 -10.00 7.90
CA ASN A 182 24.93 -11.27 7.80
C ASN A 182 23.90 -11.33 6.67
N THR A 183 23.98 -10.47 5.67
CA THR A 183 23.13 -10.58 4.49
C THR A 183 23.71 -11.61 3.51
N LYS A 184 22.84 -12.40 2.85
CA LYS A 184 23.24 -13.46 1.90
C LYS A 184 24.20 -12.99 0.78
N LYS A 185 24.19 -11.69 0.43
CA LYS A 185 25.03 -11.12 -0.63
C LYS A 185 26.30 -10.38 -0.13
N GLY A 186 26.43 -10.13 1.18
CA GLY A 186 27.56 -9.36 1.68
C GLY A 186 27.55 -7.90 1.21
N HIS A 187 28.76 -7.30 1.13
CA HIS A 187 28.98 -5.95 0.62
C HIS A 187 29.98 -6.00 -0.55
N GLU A 188 29.61 -5.45 -1.67
CA GLU A 188 30.48 -5.18 -2.81
C GLU A 188 30.72 -3.67 -2.92
N CYS A 189 32.02 -3.29 -3.07
CA CYS A 189 32.40 -1.87 -3.14
C CYS A 189 31.86 -1.22 -4.42
N GLY A 190 31.29 -0.03 -4.29
CA GLY A 190 30.71 0.69 -5.41
C GLY A 190 29.20 0.41 -5.61
N GLU A 191 28.67 -0.71 -5.14
CA GLU A 191 27.27 -1.01 -5.27
C GLU A 191 26.37 -0.21 -4.31
N THR A 192 25.23 0.21 -4.80
CA THR A 192 24.14 0.80 -4.02
C THR A 192 22.84 0.08 -4.32
N TYR A 193 22.01 -0.12 -3.30
CA TYR A 193 20.67 -0.67 -3.52
C TYR A 193 19.84 0.28 -4.40
N CYS A 194 19.39 -0.23 -5.52
CA CYS A 194 18.54 0.48 -6.46
C CYS A 194 17.07 0.14 -6.20
N GLN A 195 16.27 1.16 -5.89
CA GLN A 195 14.83 0.97 -5.66
C GLN A 195 14.06 0.59 -6.94
N LEU A 196 14.61 0.92 -8.12
CA LEU A 196 13.96 0.65 -9.42
C LEU A 196 14.00 -0.83 -9.78
N CYS A 197 15.18 -1.45 -9.69
CA CYS A 197 15.35 -2.86 -10.03
C CYS A 197 15.35 -3.79 -8.80
N SER A 198 15.29 -3.23 -7.57
CA SER A 198 15.33 -3.96 -6.30
C SER A 198 16.59 -4.83 -6.11
N VAL A 199 17.69 -4.44 -6.76
CA VAL A 199 19.00 -5.11 -6.68
C VAL A 199 20.07 -4.08 -6.33
N SER A 200 21.13 -4.49 -5.63
CA SER A 200 22.33 -3.66 -5.44
C SER A 200 23.20 -3.75 -6.69
N HIS A 201 23.56 -2.60 -7.25
CA HIS A 201 24.48 -2.49 -8.38
C HIS A 201 25.25 -1.17 -8.36
N ASP A 202 26.30 -1.07 -9.17
CA ASP A 202 27.02 0.18 -9.39
C ASP A 202 26.07 1.19 -10.10
N PRO A 203 25.82 2.38 -9.53
CA PRO A 203 25.00 3.41 -10.16
C PRO A 203 25.45 3.80 -11.57
N LYS A 204 26.75 3.67 -11.85
CA LYS A 204 27.34 4.02 -13.16
C LYS A 204 26.98 3.02 -14.27
N ARG A 205 26.67 1.77 -13.89
CA ARG A 205 26.23 0.73 -14.86
C ARG A 205 24.79 0.89 -15.32
N GLY A 206 23.98 1.68 -14.61
CA GLY A 206 22.55 1.80 -14.86
C GLY A 206 21.73 0.63 -14.32
N CYS A 207 20.42 0.66 -14.57
CA CYS A 207 19.50 -0.40 -14.16
C CYS A 207 19.15 -1.28 -15.34
N TYR A 208 19.12 -2.59 -15.10
CA TYR A 208 18.73 -3.59 -16.09
C TYR A 208 17.58 -4.44 -15.58
N ILE A 209 16.75 -4.92 -16.50
CA ILE A 209 15.77 -5.96 -16.20
C ILE A 209 16.56 -7.26 -15.94
N MET A 210 16.39 -7.82 -14.76
CA MET A 210 17.10 -9.03 -14.38
C MET A 210 16.42 -10.28 -14.95
N PRO A 211 17.17 -11.25 -15.46
CA PRO A 211 16.66 -12.59 -15.76
C PRO A 211 16.00 -13.22 -14.52
N ILE A 212 15.09 -14.12 -14.75
CA ILE A 212 14.53 -14.97 -13.68
C ILE A 212 15.40 -16.22 -13.59
N GLU A 213 16.10 -16.38 -12.47
CA GLU A 213 16.82 -17.62 -12.17
C GLU A 213 15.81 -18.73 -11.86
N GLU A 214 15.97 -19.89 -12.48
CA GLU A 214 15.17 -21.06 -12.15
C GLU A 214 15.47 -21.49 -10.71
N LYS A 215 14.42 -21.79 -9.96
CA LYS A 215 14.56 -22.44 -8.66
C LYS A 215 14.66 -23.94 -8.87
N GLU A 216 15.54 -24.59 -8.12
CA GLU A 216 15.67 -26.06 -8.13
C GLU A 216 14.38 -26.75 -7.65
N GLU A 217 13.62 -26.11 -6.74
CA GLU A 217 12.35 -26.63 -6.22
C GLU A 217 11.16 -26.05 -6.97
N LYS A 218 10.24 -26.91 -7.42
CA LYS A 218 8.96 -26.49 -8.01
C LYS A 218 8.08 -25.83 -6.95
N ASP A 219 7.52 -24.70 -7.27
CA ASP A 219 6.57 -24.01 -6.39
C ASP A 219 5.29 -24.87 -6.25
N VAL A 220 4.99 -25.30 -5.03
CA VAL A 220 3.78 -26.05 -4.71
C VAL A 220 2.71 -25.07 -4.22
N TYR A 221 1.57 -25.04 -4.91
CA TYR A 221 0.46 -24.13 -4.57
C TYR A 221 -0.90 -24.75 -4.92
N ARG A 222 -1.93 -24.16 -4.38
CA ARG A 222 -3.33 -24.55 -4.59
C ARG A 222 -3.99 -23.65 -5.63
N ILE A 223 -4.85 -24.23 -6.43
CA ILE A 223 -5.69 -23.54 -7.42
C ILE A 223 -7.13 -23.73 -7.00
N VAL A 224 -7.84 -22.63 -6.84
CA VAL A 224 -9.27 -22.60 -6.58
C VAL A 224 -9.92 -21.81 -7.71
N VAL A 225 -10.97 -22.35 -8.29
CA VAL A 225 -11.82 -21.61 -9.20
C VAL A 225 -13.21 -21.47 -8.57
N TRP A 226 -13.88 -20.36 -8.84
CA TRP A 226 -15.22 -20.12 -8.36
C TRP A 226 -16.01 -19.29 -9.36
N ASP A 227 -17.31 -19.40 -9.26
CA ASP A 227 -18.26 -18.64 -10.03
C ASP A 227 -19.46 -18.28 -9.16
N SER A 228 -20.19 -17.21 -9.48
CA SER A 228 -21.35 -16.77 -8.72
C SER A 228 -22.51 -16.38 -9.59
N GLU A 229 -23.73 -16.73 -9.13
CA GLU A 229 -24.96 -16.24 -9.69
C GLU A 229 -25.58 -15.17 -8.80
N THR A 230 -26.31 -14.23 -9.40
CA THR A 230 -26.90 -13.10 -8.66
C THR A 230 -28.39 -12.96 -8.95
N SER A 231 -29.17 -12.66 -7.90
CA SER A 231 -30.54 -12.14 -8.04
C SER A 231 -30.55 -10.61 -8.08
N GLN A 232 -31.63 -10.03 -8.62
CA GLN A 232 -31.87 -8.59 -8.65
C GLN A 232 -33.20 -8.23 -7.97
N ASP A 233 -33.48 -8.85 -6.85
CA ASP A 233 -34.71 -8.65 -6.10
C ASP A 233 -34.65 -7.42 -5.17
N SER A 234 -33.45 -7.06 -4.75
CA SER A 234 -33.23 -5.93 -3.84
C SER A 234 -33.23 -4.60 -4.59
N ILE A 235 -33.87 -3.59 -4.02
CA ILE A 235 -33.85 -2.21 -4.50
C ILE A 235 -32.73 -1.46 -3.78
N TYR A 236 -31.80 -0.88 -4.52
CA TYR A 236 -30.72 -0.06 -3.95
C TYR A 236 -31.15 1.37 -3.71
N LYS A 237 -31.65 2.07 -4.75
CA LYS A 237 -32.09 3.48 -4.65
C LYS A 237 -33.03 3.84 -5.80
N GLY A 238 -34.22 4.32 -5.48
CA GLY A 238 -35.26 4.58 -6.50
C GLY A 238 -35.60 3.31 -7.27
N ASP A 239 -35.51 3.33 -8.59
CA ASP A 239 -35.78 2.17 -9.46
C ASP A 239 -34.54 1.29 -9.70
N GLN A 240 -33.41 1.57 -9.05
CA GLN A 240 -32.17 0.83 -9.25
C GLN A 240 -32.21 -0.46 -8.42
N LYS A 241 -31.96 -1.57 -9.09
CA LYS A 241 -31.84 -2.89 -8.45
C LYS A 241 -30.39 -3.16 -8.08
N GLU A 242 -30.19 -3.84 -6.95
CA GLU A 242 -28.91 -4.32 -6.49
C GLU A 242 -28.72 -5.79 -6.92
N HIS A 243 -27.52 -6.12 -7.41
CA HIS A 243 -27.11 -7.50 -7.56
C HIS A 243 -26.71 -8.08 -6.22
N VAL A 244 -27.33 -9.16 -5.81
CA VAL A 244 -26.99 -9.92 -4.60
C VAL A 244 -26.61 -11.33 -5.00
N ILE A 245 -25.42 -11.79 -4.58
CA ILE A 245 -25.02 -13.17 -4.85
C ILE A 245 -25.95 -14.12 -4.11
N ASN A 246 -26.60 -15.01 -4.86
CA ASN A 246 -27.53 -16.02 -4.34
C ASN A 246 -27.02 -17.44 -4.48
N TYR A 247 -25.99 -17.66 -5.29
CA TYR A 247 -25.33 -18.95 -5.45
C TYR A 247 -23.83 -18.78 -5.69
N ILE A 248 -23.00 -19.62 -5.07
CA ILE A 248 -21.56 -19.73 -5.35
C ILE A 248 -21.21 -21.22 -5.48
N SER A 249 -20.48 -21.56 -6.55
CA SER A 249 -19.81 -22.85 -6.71
C SER A 249 -18.29 -22.69 -6.73
N VAL A 250 -17.59 -23.66 -6.17
CA VAL A 250 -16.13 -23.68 -6.07
C VAL A 250 -15.58 -25.04 -6.45
N ARG A 251 -14.46 -25.05 -7.18
CA ARG A 251 -13.65 -26.26 -7.41
C ARG A 251 -12.20 -26.02 -6.97
N VAL A 252 -11.59 -27.07 -6.39
CA VAL A 252 -10.23 -27.01 -5.81
C VAL A 252 -9.33 -28.04 -6.45
N THR A 253 -8.13 -27.64 -6.84
CA THR A 253 -7.03 -28.51 -7.23
C THR A 253 -5.68 -27.96 -6.73
N CYS A 254 -4.57 -28.60 -7.05
CA CYS A 254 -3.23 -28.11 -6.75
C CYS A 254 -2.22 -28.55 -7.82
N THR A 255 -1.01 -28.04 -7.73
CA THR A 255 0.07 -28.32 -8.69
C THR A 255 0.49 -29.77 -8.77
N GLU A 256 0.20 -30.59 -7.74
CA GLU A 256 0.55 -32.02 -7.72
C GLU A 256 -0.54 -32.92 -8.27
N CYS A 257 -1.78 -32.49 -8.25
CA CYS A 257 -2.91 -33.35 -8.64
C CYS A 257 -3.79 -32.76 -9.73
N CYS A 258 -3.34 -31.72 -10.45
CA CYS A 258 -4.14 -31.13 -11.54
C CYS A 258 -4.48 -32.09 -12.65
N ASP A 259 -3.67 -33.10 -12.91
CA ASP A 259 -3.88 -34.08 -13.99
C ASP A 259 -4.65 -35.33 -13.52
N ASP A 260 -4.95 -35.46 -12.23
CA ASP A 260 -5.63 -36.62 -11.66
C ASP A 260 -7.07 -36.30 -11.28
N LYS A 261 -7.99 -36.48 -12.24
CA LYS A 261 -9.45 -36.27 -12.06
C LYS A 261 -10.06 -37.16 -10.96
N ASN A 262 -9.42 -38.29 -10.62
CA ASN A 262 -9.96 -39.31 -9.71
C ASN A 262 -9.34 -39.30 -8.32
N ARG A 263 -8.39 -38.41 -8.05
CA ARG A 263 -7.72 -38.36 -6.73
C ARG A 263 -8.63 -37.76 -5.67
N THR A 264 -9.18 -38.61 -4.83
CA THR A 264 -10.13 -38.24 -3.77
C THR A 264 -9.46 -37.65 -2.53
N ASN A 265 -8.20 -38.02 -2.26
CA ASN A 265 -7.45 -37.56 -1.08
C ASN A 265 -6.13 -36.90 -1.48
N CYS A 266 -6.00 -35.60 -1.20
CA CYS A 266 -4.76 -34.85 -1.44
C CYS A 266 -4.40 -34.03 -0.20
N LYS A 267 -3.16 -34.17 0.26
CA LYS A 267 -2.64 -33.40 1.42
C LYS A 267 -2.67 -31.88 1.21
N ILE A 268 -2.70 -31.41 -0.06
CA ILE A 268 -2.69 -30.01 -0.45
C ILE A 268 -4.11 -29.49 -0.66
N CYS A 269 -4.93 -30.21 -1.44
CA CYS A 269 -6.30 -29.77 -1.78
C CYS A 269 -7.34 -30.10 -0.70
N GLY A 270 -7.09 -31.10 0.13
CA GLY A 270 -8.10 -31.69 1.03
C GLY A 270 -8.97 -32.74 0.33
N GLU A 271 -10.06 -33.12 0.99
CA GLU A 271 -11.00 -34.15 0.51
C GLU A 271 -12.12 -33.56 -0.35
N GLU A 272 -12.68 -32.44 0.06
CA GLU A 272 -13.74 -31.73 -0.66
C GLU A 272 -13.18 -30.87 -1.78
N ARG A 273 -13.40 -31.29 -3.02
CA ARG A 273 -12.93 -30.55 -4.20
C ARG A 273 -13.98 -29.67 -4.86
N ILE A 274 -15.26 -29.92 -4.54
CA ILE A 274 -16.40 -29.13 -5.01
C ILE A 274 -17.20 -28.72 -3.80
N LYS A 275 -17.55 -27.45 -3.72
CA LYS A 275 -18.38 -26.92 -2.65
C LYS A 275 -19.29 -25.83 -3.17
N ASP A 276 -20.50 -25.83 -2.67
CA ASP A 276 -21.54 -24.88 -3.09
C ASP A 276 -22.16 -24.21 -1.87
N TRP A 277 -22.66 -23.00 -2.08
CA TRP A 277 -23.48 -22.26 -1.11
C TRP A 277 -24.65 -21.64 -1.85
N SER A 278 -25.86 -22.03 -1.45
CA SER A 278 -27.13 -21.57 -2.01
C SER A 278 -27.91 -20.75 -1.01
N GLU A 279 -28.41 -19.59 -1.42
CA GLU A 279 -29.34 -18.82 -0.61
C GLU A 279 -30.66 -19.59 -0.37
N ALA A 280 -31.11 -20.37 -1.36
CA ALA A 280 -32.29 -21.22 -1.23
C ALA A 280 -32.14 -22.32 -0.13
N GLU A 281 -30.92 -22.73 0.17
CA GLU A 281 -30.58 -23.68 1.25
C GLU A 281 -30.31 -22.98 2.59
N GLY A 282 -30.48 -21.67 2.68
CA GLY A 282 -30.31 -20.88 3.90
C GLY A 282 -28.89 -20.38 4.15
N HIS A 283 -28.00 -20.45 3.17
CA HIS A 283 -26.65 -19.87 3.24
C HIS A 283 -26.62 -18.36 2.98
N GLU A 284 -25.58 -17.71 3.45
CA GLU A 284 -25.13 -16.38 3.02
C GLU A 284 -23.93 -16.57 2.07
N PRO A 285 -24.13 -16.80 0.73
CA PRO A 285 -23.08 -17.38 -0.12
C PRO A 285 -21.76 -16.63 -0.10
N THR A 286 -21.77 -15.29 -0.18
CA THR A 286 -20.52 -14.48 -0.12
C THR A 286 -19.78 -14.63 1.19
N LYS A 287 -20.49 -14.58 2.31
CA LYS A 287 -19.92 -14.72 3.65
C LYS A 287 -19.36 -16.11 3.88
N ASP A 288 -20.17 -17.12 3.65
CA ASP A 288 -19.85 -18.52 3.90
C ASP A 288 -18.67 -18.99 3.04
N PHE A 289 -18.62 -18.58 1.77
CA PHE A 289 -17.49 -18.81 0.88
C PHE A 289 -16.20 -18.15 1.39
N VAL A 290 -16.26 -16.85 1.74
CA VAL A 290 -15.07 -16.12 2.17
C VAL A 290 -14.56 -16.65 3.53
N GLU A 291 -15.45 -16.93 4.48
CA GLU A 291 -15.07 -17.47 5.77
C GLU A 291 -14.48 -18.89 5.64
N TRP A 292 -15.07 -19.72 4.77
CA TRP A 292 -14.53 -21.04 4.48
C TRP A 292 -13.10 -20.94 3.89
N ILE A 293 -12.88 -20.13 2.86
CA ILE A 293 -11.57 -20.07 2.20
C ILE A 293 -10.47 -19.48 3.10
N LEU A 294 -10.84 -18.56 4.00
CA LEU A 294 -9.93 -17.99 4.99
C LEU A 294 -9.49 -19.03 6.04
N THR A 295 -10.29 -20.05 6.30
CA THR A 295 -10.04 -21.06 7.35
C THR A 295 -9.53 -22.38 6.79
N ALA A 296 -10.01 -22.81 5.64
CA ALA A 296 -9.67 -24.10 5.02
C ALA A 296 -8.22 -24.19 4.53
N PHE A 297 -7.65 -23.07 4.07
CA PHE A 297 -6.38 -23.06 3.36
C PHE A 297 -5.30 -22.26 4.09
N THR A 298 -4.44 -22.95 4.82
CA THR A 298 -3.50 -22.29 5.73
C THR A 298 -2.02 -22.58 5.48
N ASN A 299 -1.67 -23.60 4.67
CA ASN A 299 -0.27 -24.09 4.59
C ASN A 299 0.42 -23.78 3.27
N TYR A 300 -0.32 -23.53 2.19
CA TYR A 300 0.19 -23.27 0.86
C TYR A 300 -0.44 -21.99 0.30
N ASP A 301 0.29 -21.29 -0.53
CA ASP A 301 -0.28 -20.18 -1.30
C ASP A 301 -1.42 -20.72 -2.16
N THR A 302 -2.53 -19.98 -2.20
CA THR A 302 -3.74 -20.38 -2.91
C THR A 302 -4.11 -19.30 -3.91
N TYR A 303 -4.11 -19.66 -5.18
CA TYR A 303 -4.55 -18.79 -6.27
C TYR A 303 -6.02 -19.07 -6.58
N ILE A 304 -6.83 -18.04 -6.49
CA ILE A 304 -8.29 -18.11 -6.55
C ILE A 304 -8.74 -17.34 -7.80
N PHE A 305 -9.36 -18.04 -8.74
CA PHE A 305 -9.74 -17.49 -10.02
C PHE A 305 -11.25 -17.48 -10.21
N ALA A 306 -11.78 -16.37 -10.74
CA ALA A 306 -13.08 -16.33 -11.37
C ALA A 306 -12.97 -15.60 -12.71
N HIS A 307 -13.87 -15.89 -13.63
CA HIS A 307 -13.78 -15.35 -14.97
C HIS A 307 -14.48 -13.98 -15.06
N ASN A 308 -13.76 -12.94 -15.49
CA ASN A 308 -14.21 -11.54 -15.48
C ASN A 308 -14.47 -10.97 -14.08
N ALA A 309 -13.93 -11.62 -13.06
CA ALA A 309 -14.11 -11.24 -11.65
C ALA A 309 -13.72 -9.79 -11.35
N GLY A 310 -12.74 -9.27 -12.04
CA GLY A 310 -12.26 -7.90 -11.84
C GLY A 310 -13.30 -6.82 -12.17
N ARG A 311 -14.37 -7.15 -12.88
CA ARG A 311 -15.46 -6.24 -13.23
C ARG A 311 -16.77 -6.54 -12.51
N PHE A 312 -16.93 -7.73 -11.93
CA PHE A 312 -18.18 -8.14 -11.29
C PHE A 312 -17.95 -8.95 -10.01
N ASP A 313 -17.79 -10.27 -10.08
CA ASP A 313 -17.79 -11.17 -8.92
C ASP A 313 -16.80 -10.80 -7.83
N GLY A 314 -15.60 -10.41 -8.23
CA GLY A 314 -14.52 -10.04 -7.31
C GLY A 314 -14.84 -8.83 -6.41
N HIS A 315 -15.75 -7.94 -6.84
CA HIS A 315 -16.14 -6.78 -6.06
C HIS A 315 -16.96 -7.15 -4.81
N PHE A 316 -17.79 -8.18 -4.88
CA PHE A 316 -18.58 -8.66 -3.73
C PHE A 316 -17.65 -9.23 -2.64
N VAL A 317 -16.72 -10.09 -3.05
CA VAL A 317 -15.73 -10.68 -2.13
C VAL A 317 -14.81 -9.60 -1.55
N PHE A 318 -14.31 -8.69 -2.39
CA PHE A 318 -13.45 -7.60 -1.95
C PHE A 318 -14.15 -6.69 -0.94
N ASN A 319 -15.42 -6.31 -1.21
CA ASN A 319 -16.23 -5.50 -0.31
C ASN A 319 -16.45 -6.21 1.04
N TYR A 320 -16.79 -7.51 1.01
CA TYR A 320 -16.96 -8.29 2.24
C TYR A 320 -15.67 -8.33 3.07
N LEU A 321 -14.51 -8.57 2.46
CA LEU A 321 -13.21 -8.56 3.12
C LEU A 321 -12.90 -7.20 3.76
N CYS A 322 -13.17 -6.09 3.06
CA CYS A 322 -12.98 -4.74 3.59
C CYS A 322 -13.90 -4.48 4.79
N ARG A 323 -15.20 -4.82 4.69
CA ARG A 323 -16.18 -4.61 5.77
C ARG A 323 -15.86 -5.43 7.02
N THR A 324 -15.28 -6.61 6.85
CA THR A 324 -14.88 -7.49 7.96
C THR A 324 -13.46 -7.22 8.49
N GLY A 325 -12.80 -6.16 8.01
CA GLY A 325 -11.49 -5.71 8.51
C GLY A 325 -10.32 -6.62 8.13
N LYS A 326 -10.44 -7.38 7.03
CA LYS A 326 -9.37 -8.29 6.57
C LYS A 326 -8.27 -7.60 5.75
N ASN A 327 -8.43 -6.32 5.44
CA ASN A 327 -7.45 -5.47 4.75
C ASN A 327 -6.80 -6.12 3.50
N PRO A 328 -7.59 -6.49 2.48
CA PRO A 328 -7.03 -7.04 1.26
C PRO A 328 -6.12 -6.00 0.57
N LEU A 329 -5.01 -6.48 -0.01
CA LEU A 329 -4.07 -5.66 -0.76
C LEU A 329 -4.43 -5.73 -2.26
N PRO A 330 -5.08 -4.71 -2.84
CA PRO A 330 -5.53 -4.74 -4.21
C PRO A 330 -4.49 -4.24 -5.21
N LEU A 331 -4.52 -4.83 -6.41
CA LEU A 331 -3.95 -4.30 -7.64
C LEU A 331 -5.11 -3.91 -8.55
N ILE A 332 -5.33 -2.61 -8.72
CA ILE A 332 -6.49 -2.04 -9.43
C ILE A 332 -6.03 -1.13 -10.55
N ASN A 333 -6.73 -1.16 -11.67
CA ASN A 333 -6.59 -0.18 -12.75
C ASN A 333 -7.97 0.39 -13.10
N GLY A 334 -8.18 1.67 -12.78
CA GLY A 334 -9.51 2.28 -12.83
C GLY A 334 -10.48 1.57 -11.87
N LEU A 335 -11.58 1.06 -12.40
CA LEU A 335 -12.58 0.28 -11.63
C LEU A 335 -12.33 -1.24 -11.72
N LYS A 336 -11.37 -1.69 -12.50
CA LYS A 336 -11.10 -3.11 -12.70
C LYS A 336 -10.09 -3.62 -11.67
N ILE A 337 -10.49 -4.63 -10.90
CA ILE A 337 -9.60 -5.35 -9.97
C ILE A 337 -8.82 -6.40 -10.76
N TYR A 338 -7.50 -6.32 -10.75
CA TYR A 338 -6.63 -7.30 -11.41
C TYR A 338 -6.31 -8.47 -10.47
N GLU A 339 -5.99 -8.12 -9.23
CA GLU A 339 -5.61 -9.06 -8.20
C GLU A 339 -5.86 -8.43 -6.83
N PHE A 340 -6.24 -9.20 -5.83
CA PHE A 340 -6.09 -8.79 -4.45
C PHE A 340 -5.60 -9.95 -3.57
N LYS A 341 -4.86 -9.60 -2.52
CA LYS A 341 -4.19 -10.56 -1.64
C LYS A 341 -4.63 -10.37 -0.20
N VAL A 342 -4.87 -11.49 0.47
CA VAL A 342 -5.03 -11.54 1.92
C VAL A 342 -3.93 -12.43 2.47
N GLN A 343 -3.12 -11.89 3.39
CA GLN A 343 -2.07 -12.66 4.04
C GLN A 343 -2.60 -13.30 5.31
N ASN A 344 -2.41 -14.59 5.46
CA ASN A 344 -2.68 -15.27 6.70
C ASN A 344 -1.50 -15.03 7.66
N SER A 345 -1.68 -14.13 8.64
CA SER A 345 -0.65 -13.71 9.58
C SER A 345 -0.06 -14.84 10.44
N LYS A 346 -0.79 -15.96 10.59
CA LYS A 346 -0.36 -17.08 11.44
C LYS A 346 0.52 -18.13 10.73
N LYS A 347 0.45 -18.25 9.41
CA LYS A 347 1.06 -19.39 8.68
C LYS A 347 1.83 -19.01 7.40
N HIS A 348 2.13 -17.75 7.16
CA HIS A 348 2.89 -17.24 6.02
C HIS A 348 2.33 -17.58 4.62
N SER A 349 1.12 -18.17 4.51
CA SER A 349 0.46 -18.45 3.26
C SER A 349 -0.39 -17.27 2.80
N LYS A 350 -0.58 -17.14 1.49
CA LYS A 350 -1.34 -16.08 0.86
C LYS A 350 -2.55 -16.65 0.14
N LEU A 351 -3.68 -15.94 0.25
CA LEU A 351 -4.84 -16.12 -0.59
C LEU A 351 -4.81 -15.02 -1.66
N ILE A 352 -4.77 -15.40 -2.93
CA ILE A 352 -4.51 -14.51 -4.04
C ILE A 352 -5.66 -14.64 -5.04
N TRP A 353 -6.56 -13.66 -5.07
CA TRP A 353 -7.68 -13.60 -6.01
C TRP A 353 -7.25 -12.96 -7.31
N ARG A 354 -7.61 -13.57 -8.44
CA ARG A 354 -7.26 -13.11 -9.79
C ARG A 354 -8.44 -13.23 -10.75
N ASP A 355 -8.49 -12.30 -11.68
CA ASP A 355 -9.39 -12.36 -12.82
C ASP A 355 -8.75 -13.20 -13.95
N SER A 356 -9.31 -14.38 -14.21
CA SER A 356 -8.82 -15.28 -15.27
C SER A 356 -8.95 -14.71 -16.68
N CYS A 357 -9.90 -13.78 -16.91
CA CYS A 357 -10.04 -13.07 -18.17
C CYS A 357 -8.83 -12.21 -18.53
N LEU A 358 -7.98 -11.86 -17.55
CA LEU A 358 -6.69 -11.18 -17.79
C LEU A 358 -5.61 -12.11 -18.32
N LEU A 359 -5.73 -13.41 -18.07
CA LEU A 359 -4.85 -14.44 -18.59
C LEU A 359 -5.36 -15.00 -19.91
N MET A 360 -6.66 -15.23 -20.00
CA MET A 360 -7.38 -15.80 -21.14
C MET A 360 -8.52 -14.85 -21.56
N PRO A 361 -8.23 -13.84 -22.41
CA PRO A 361 -9.15 -12.75 -22.71
C PRO A 361 -10.21 -13.13 -23.75
N VAL A 362 -10.92 -14.22 -23.50
CA VAL A 362 -12.04 -14.72 -24.29
C VAL A 362 -13.24 -14.97 -23.38
N LYS A 363 -14.44 -15.13 -23.91
CA LYS A 363 -15.62 -15.47 -23.10
C LYS A 363 -15.51 -16.87 -22.52
N LEU A 364 -16.08 -17.09 -21.34
CA LEU A 364 -16.07 -18.41 -20.67
C LEU A 364 -16.59 -19.53 -21.58
N GLU A 365 -17.72 -19.28 -22.25
CA GLU A 365 -18.31 -20.24 -23.21
C GLU A 365 -17.38 -20.63 -24.37
N SER A 366 -16.38 -19.77 -24.69
CA SER A 366 -15.43 -20.02 -25.78
C SER A 366 -14.19 -20.81 -25.32
N LEU A 367 -13.94 -20.90 -24.01
CA LEU A 367 -12.76 -21.56 -23.45
C LEU A 367 -12.72 -23.05 -23.77
N LYS A 368 -13.92 -23.72 -23.79
CA LYS A 368 -14.04 -25.13 -24.18
C LYS A 368 -13.44 -25.39 -25.56
N ALA A 369 -13.87 -24.62 -26.56
CA ALA A 369 -13.33 -24.74 -27.90
C ALA A 369 -11.89 -24.29 -28.04
N THR A 370 -11.49 -23.23 -27.31
CA THR A 370 -10.13 -22.68 -27.34
C THR A 370 -9.10 -23.70 -26.86
N PHE A 371 -9.41 -24.45 -25.81
CA PHE A 371 -8.49 -25.43 -25.20
C PHE A 371 -8.87 -26.90 -25.52
N ASN A 372 -9.87 -27.14 -26.37
CA ASN A 372 -10.37 -28.47 -26.70
C ASN A 372 -10.68 -29.32 -25.46
N LEU A 373 -11.48 -28.74 -24.55
CA LEU A 373 -11.76 -29.35 -23.25
C LEU A 373 -12.82 -30.46 -23.37
N ASP A 374 -12.59 -31.52 -22.60
CA ASP A 374 -13.55 -32.62 -22.44
C ASP A 374 -14.53 -32.31 -21.28
N CYS A 375 -15.53 -31.49 -21.54
CA CYS A 375 -16.60 -31.11 -20.64
C CYS A 375 -17.89 -30.78 -21.40
N GLU A 376 -18.98 -30.55 -20.68
CA GLU A 376 -20.23 -30.14 -21.29
C GLU A 376 -20.18 -28.71 -21.80
N ASP A 377 -21.06 -28.37 -22.75
CA ASP A 377 -21.24 -26.99 -23.20
C ASP A 377 -21.95 -26.18 -22.12
N LYS A 378 -21.71 -24.87 -22.10
CA LYS A 378 -22.41 -23.98 -21.19
C LYS A 378 -23.92 -24.01 -21.48
N PRO A 379 -24.77 -24.38 -20.50
CA PRO A 379 -26.21 -24.46 -20.68
C PRO A 379 -26.84 -23.07 -20.84
N PHE A 380 -28.09 -23.03 -21.39
CA PHE A 380 -28.89 -21.81 -21.35
C PHE A 380 -29.55 -21.67 -19.99
N PHE A 381 -29.53 -20.45 -19.43
CA PHE A 381 -30.03 -20.17 -18.10
C PHE A 381 -31.06 -19.02 -18.11
N PRO A 382 -32.22 -19.15 -17.41
CA PRO A 382 -33.24 -18.12 -17.35
C PRO A 382 -32.92 -17.05 -16.30
N TYR A 383 -32.08 -16.07 -16.66
CA TYR A 383 -31.57 -15.06 -15.76
C TYR A 383 -32.65 -14.23 -15.05
N TYR A 384 -33.77 -13.93 -15.73
CA TYR A 384 -34.87 -13.16 -15.17
C TYR A 384 -35.81 -13.98 -14.28
N TYR A 385 -35.76 -15.31 -14.38
CA TYR A 385 -36.48 -16.23 -13.51
C TYR A 385 -35.72 -16.45 -12.18
N ASN A 386 -34.42 -16.09 -12.09
CA ASN A 386 -33.59 -16.23 -10.91
C ASN A 386 -33.95 -15.17 -9.85
N LYS A 387 -35.00 -15.48 -9.07
CA LYS A 387 -35.56 -14.63 -8.01
C LYS A 387 -35.93 -15.47 -6.81
N LYS A 388 -35.88 -14.87 -5.60
CA LYS A 388 -36.20 -15.51 -4.32
C LYS A 388 -37.60 -16.14 -4.30
N GLU A 389 -38.57 -15.47 -4.94
CA GLU A 389 -39.95 -15.96 -5.02
C GLU A 389 -40.10 -17.30 -5.77
N ASN A 390 -39.10 -17.69 -6.54
CA ASN A 390 -39.08 -18.89 -7.34
C ASN A 390 -38.29 -20.06 -6.72
N TYR A 391 -37.68 -19.85 -5.55
CA TYR A 391 -36.95 -20.93 -4.87
C TYR A 391 -37.92 -22.00 -4.37
N GLY A 392 -37.53 -23.27 -4.51
CA GLY A 392 -38.31 -24.40 -4.11
C GLY A 392 -39.52 -24.71 -5.02
N ILE A 393 -39.74 -23.88 -6.07
CA ILE A 393 -40.87 -24.08 -7.02
C ILE A 393 -40.45 -24.98 -8.15
N ARG A 394 -41.23 -26.05 -8.38
CA ARG A 394 -41.08 -26.95 -9.53
C ARG A 394 -42.11 -26.59 -10.59
N LEU A 395 -41.63 -26.31 -11.80
CA LEU A 395 -42.47 -26.10 -12.96
C LEU A 395 -42.58 -27.41 -13.75
N GLU A 396 -43.70 -27.64 -14.38
CA GLU A 396 -43.89 -28.79 -15.31
C GLU A 396 -43.21 -28.56 -16.67
N HIS A 397 -42.80 -27.32 -16.96
CA HIS A 397 -42.19 -26.86 -18.20
C HIS A 397 -41.11 -25.82 -17.95
N LEU A 398 -40.30 -25.49 -18.96
CA LEU A 398 -39.30 -24.42 -18.83
C LEU A 398 -39.95 -23.05 -18.55
N PRO A 399 -39.26 -22.14 -17.86
CA PRO A 399 -39.63 -20.73 -17.74
C PRO A 399 -39.89 -20.09 -19.12
N PRO A 400 -40.70 -19.00 -19.19
CA PRO A 400 -40.92 -18.27 -20.43
C PRO A 400 -39.61 -17.91 -21.16
N MET A 401 -39.65 -17.91 -22.50
CA MET A 401 -38.45 -17.62 -23.33
C MET A 401 -37.83 -16.27 -23.02
N GLU A 402 -38.62 -15.30 -22.61
CA GLU A 402 -38.22 -13.95 -22.24
C GLU A 402 -37.26 -13.95 -21.02
N ASP A 403 -37.40 -14.90 -20.11
CA ASP A 403 -36.57 -15.02 -18.93
C ASP A 403 -35.11 -15.41 -19.23
N TYR A 404 -34.87 -15.96 -20.42
CA TYR A 404 -33.51 -16.28 -20.92
C TYR A 404 -32.80 -15.09 -21.58
N SER A 405 -33.40 -13.90 -21.58
CA SER A 405 -32.84 -12.70 -22.21
C SER A 405 -32.46 -12.84 -23.68
N PRO A 406 -33.37 -13.32 -24.55
CA PRO A 406 -33.07 -13.60 -25.95
C PRO A 406 -32.59 -12.39 -26.74
N GLY A 407 -33.06 -11.19 -26.37
CA GLY A 407 -32.62 -9.91 -26.98
C GLY A 407 -31.17 -9.56 -26.77
N SER A 408 -30.47 -10.20 -25.81
CA SER A 408 -29.05 -10.03 -25.59
C SER A 408 -28.17 -10.97 -26.41
N MET A 409 -28.77 -11.94 -27.09
CA MET A 409 -28.07 -12.95 -27.87
C MET A 409 -27.73 -12.43 -29.27
N ASN A 410 -26.58 -12.81 -29.82
CA ASN A 410 -26.30 -12.61 -31.24
C ASN A 410 -27.17 -13.61 -32.09
N LYS A 411 -27.25 -13.37 -33.41
CA LYS A 411 -28.11 -14.19 -34.30
C LYS A 411 -27.84 -15.69 -34.20
N ASP A 412 -26.56 -16.10 -34.20
CA ASP A 412 -26.20 -17.52 -34.20
C ASP A 412 -26.52 -18.18 -32.85
N LYS A 413 -26.31 -17.47 -31.75
CA LYS A 413 -26.65 -17.93 -30.39
C LYS A 413 -28.18 -18.01 -30.23
N PHE A 414 -28.91 -17.03 -30.77
CA PHE A 414 -30.36 -17.02 -30.72
C PHE A 414 -30.97 -18.21 -31.48
N ILE A 415 -30.48 -18.52 -32.70
CA ILE A 415 -30.96 -19.69 -33.48
C ILE A 415 -30.72 -20.99 -32.70
N LYS A 416 -29.56 -21.14 -32.08
CA LYS A 416 -29.24 -22.31 -31.22
C LYS A 416 -30.15 -22.37 -30.00
N PHE A 417 -30.39 -21.24 -29.37
CA PHE A 417 -31.27 -21.13 -28.21
C PHE A 417 -32.69 -21.43 -28.55
N GLU A 418 -33.24 -20.84 -29.61
CA GLU A 418 -34.61 -21.05 -30.06
C GLU A 418 -34.87 -22.53 -30.39
N LYS A 419 -33.95 -23.19 -31.10
CA LYS A 419 -34.01 -24.61 -31.36
C LYS A 419 -34.03 -25.42 -30.08
N TRP A 420 -33.06 -25.19 -29.18
CA TRP A 420 -32.97 -25.86 -27.90
C TRP A 420 -34.23 -25.65 -27.04
N TYR A 421 -34.75 -24.42 -26.99
CA TYR A 421 -35.92 -24.08 -26.20
C TYR A 421 -37.15 -24.83 -26.71
N ASN A 422 -37.37 -24.85 -28.01
CA ASN A 422 -38.52 -25.58 -28.63
C ASN A 422 -38.44 -27.10 -28.42
N GLU A 423 -37.24 -27.65 -28.38
CA GLU A 423 -37.02 -29.09 -28.13
C GLU A 423 -37.23 -29.46 -26.66
N ASN A 424 -37.01 -28.53 -25.72
CA ASN A 424 -36.98 -28.78 -24.26
C ASN A 424 -38.10 -28.06 -23.50
N LYS A 425 -38.95 -27.24 -24.13
CA LYS A 425 -39.92 -26.37 -23.42
C LYS A 425 -40.89 -27.14 -22.49
N GLU A 426 -41.22 -28.37 -22.77
CA GLU A 426 -42.09 -29.24 -21.97
C GLU A 426 -41.31 -30.04 -20.90
N THR A 427 -40.02 -29.77 -20.71
CA THR A 427 -39.23 -30.45 -19.69
C THR A 427 -39.49 -29.78 -18.31
N PRO A 428 -39.69 -30.57 -17.24
CA PRO A 428 -39.82 -30.04 -15.91
C PRO A 428 -38.59 -29.20 -15.50
N PHE A 429 -38.82 -28.08 -14.84
CA PHE A 429 -37.79 -27.13 -14.46
C PHE A 429 -37.81 -26.91 -12.96
N TYR A 430 -36.62 -26.87 -12.35
CA TYR A 430 -36.41 -26.54 -10.95
C TYR A 430 -35.23 -25.62 -10.81
N LEU A 431 -35.48 -24.38 -10.37
CA LEU A 431 -34.48 -23.31 -10.38
C LEU A 431 -33.24 -23.66 -9.50
N ASP A 432 -33.45 -24.29 -8.35
CA ASP A 432 -32.35 -24.59 -7.41
C ASP A 432 -31.35 -25.60 -7.99
N ASP A 433 -31.88 -26.63 -8.75
CA ASP A 433 -31.02 -27.58 -9.46
C ASP A 433 -30.33 -26.94 -10.66
N GLU A 434 -31.02 -26.06 -11.38
CA GLU A 434 -30.44 -25.37 -12.55
C GLU A 434 -29.37 -24.37 -12.16
N LEU A 435 -29.55 -23.61 -11.08
CA LEU A 435 -28.49 -22.75 -10.52
C LEU A 435 -27.23 -23.55 -10.19
N LYS A 436 -27.42 -24.71 -9.57
CA LYS A 436 -26.31 -25.60 -9.21
C LYS A 436 -25.61 -26.14 -10.46
N ASN A 437 -26.37 -26.67 -11.42
CA ASN A 437 -25.80 -27.22 -12.63
C ASN A 437 -25.08 -26.16 -13.46
N TYR A 438 -25.68 -24.99 -13.60
CA TYR A 438 -25.12 -23.87 -14.35
C TYR A 438 -23.82 -23.37 -13.75
N CYS A 439 -23.80 -23.03 -12.47
CA CYS A 439 -22.62 -22.52 -11.79
C CYS A 439 -21.49 -23.57 -11.68
N ARG A 440 -21.86 -24.87 -11.49
CA ARG A 440 -20.88 -25.96 -11.49
C ARG A 440 -20.28 -26.22 -12.87
N ASN A 441 -21.04 -26.06 -13.95
CA ASN A 441 -20.54 -26.15 -15.32
C ASN A 441 -19.52 -25.01 -15.58
N ASP A 442 -19.84 -23.78 -15.18
CA ASP A 442 -18.93 -22.62 -15.34
C ASP A 442 -17.63 -22.83 -14.59
N THR A 443 -17.68 -23.31 -13.36
CA THR A 443 -16.46 -23.64 -12.60
C THR A 443 -15.66 -24.81 -13.19
N GLU A 444 -16.32 -25.79 -13.82
CA GLU A 444 -15.62 -26.89 -14.50
C GLU A 444 -14.88 -26.41 -15.73
N ILE A 445 -15.56 -25.68 -16.61
CA ILE A 445 -14.91 -25.07 -17.79
C ILE A 445 -13.72 -24.23 -17.38
N LEU A 446 -13.87 -23.40 -16.35
CA LEU A 446 -12.81 -22.53 -15.87
C LEU A 446 -11.64 -23.31 -15.31
N LEU A 447 -11.88 -24.34 -14.48
CA LEU A 447 -10.82 -25.15 -13.87
C LEU A 447 -10.00 -25.86 -14.94
N LEU A 448 -10.66 -26.55 -15.86
CA LEU A 448 -10.01 -27.27 -16.96
C LEU A 448 -9.22 -26.33 -17.86
N SER A 449 -9.76 -25.12 -18.12
CA SER A 449 -9.04 -24.09 -18.89
C SER A 449 -7.75 -23.63 -18.21
N ILE A 450 -7.76 -23.39 -16.89
CA ILE A 450 -6.57 -22.98 -16.15
C ILE A 450 -5.54 -24.09 -16.11
N ILE A 451 -5.96 -25.34 -15.91
CA ILE A 451 -5.07 -26.50 -15.93
C ILE A 451 -4.40 -26.62 -17.30
N GLU A 452 -5.18 -26.56 -18.38
CA GLU A 452 -4.68 -26.70 -19.74
C GLU A 452 -3.77 -25.51 -20.13
N PHE A 453 -4.18 -24.28 -19.81
CA PHE A 453 -3.35 -23.11 -20.01
C PHE A 453 -2.00 -23.24 -19.31
N ARG A 454 -2.01 -23.69 -18.04
CA ARG A 454 -0.79 -23.95 -17.28
C ARG A 454 0.05 -25.08 -17.90
N ARG A 455 -0.59 -26.17 -18.33
CA ARG A 455 0.07 -27.30 -18.99
C ARG A 455 0.83 -26.85 -20.25
N ILE A 456 0.16 -26.07 -21.11
CA ILE A 456 0.77 -25.50 -22.34
C ILE A 456 1.98 -24.64 -21.96
N LEU A 457 1.86 -23.77 -20.97
CA LEU A 457 2.95 -22.90 -20.56
C LEU A 457 4.16 -23.69 -20.07
N ILE A 458 3.95 -24.69 -19.22
CA ILE A 458 5.04 -25.45 -18.59
C ILE A 458 5.66 -26.48 -19.55
N ASN A 459 4.82 -27.24 -20.26
CA ASN A 459 5.29 -28.40 -21.05
C ASN A 459 5.68 -28.00 -22.47
N ASP A 460 4.88 -27.14 -23.12
CA ASP A 460 5.06 -26.87 -24.54
C ASP A 460 5.94 -25.63 -24.77
N ILE A 461 5.80 -24.59 -23.93
CA ILE A 461 6.48 -23.32 -24.13
C ILE A 461 7.78 -23.22 -23.32
N THR A 462 7.73 -23.42 -22.00
CA THR A 462 8.88 -23.11 -21.11
C THR A 462 9.73 -24.30 -20.72
N LYS A 463 9.26 -25.52 -20.97
CA LYS A 463 9.96 -26.76 -20.63
C LYS A 463 10.27 -26.93 -19.13
N GLY A 464 9.40 -26.39 -18.28
CA GLY A 464 9.50 -26.59 -16.82
C GLY A 464 9.22 -25.34 -15.98
N PHE A 465 9.39 -24.15 -16.51
CA PHE A 465 9.12 -22.91 -15.77
C PHE A 465 7.62 -22.64 -15.67
N ASP A 466 7.11 -22.39 -14.46
CA ASP A 466 5.72 -22.03 -14.20
C ASP A 466 5.56 -20.51 -14.03
N PRO A 467 5.03 -19.79 -15.04
CA PRO A 467 4.84 -18.35 -14.93
C PRO A 467 3.56 -17.95 -14.21
N LEU A 468 2.62 -18.87 -13.97
CA LEU A 468 1.30 -18.58 -13.43
C LEU A 468 1.34 -17.90 -12.04
N PRO A 469 2.18 -18.32 -11.08
CA PRO A 469 2.28 -17.65 -9.78
C PRO A 469 2.81 -16.22 -9.86
N ARG A 470 3.54 -15.88 -10.91
CA ARG A 470 4.32 -14.64 -11.04
C ARG A 470 3.58 -13.50 -11.71
N SER A 471 2.45 -13.76 -12.36
CA SER A 471 1.69 -12.73 -13.06
C SER A 471 0.19 -12.98 -13.04
N CYS A 472 -0.57 -11.89 -13.01
CA CYS A 472 -2.04 -11.92 -13.11
C CYS A 472 -2.55 -11.56 -14.52
N THR A 473 -1.66 -11.27 -15.48
CA THR A 473 -2.03 -10.89 -16.85
C THR A 473 -1.26 -11.70 -17.89
N ASN A 474 -1.84 -11.90 -19.07
CA ASN A 474 -1.19 -12.59 -20.19
C ASN A 474 0.12 -11.86 -20.62
N ALA A 475 0.09 -10.53 -20.69
CA ALA A 475 1.29 -9.76 -21.01
C ALA A 475 2.40 -9.96 -19.95
N GLY A 476 2.03 -10.03 -18.67
CA GLY A 476 2.97 -10.32 -17.60
C GLY A 476 3.51 -11.76 -17.64
N VAL A 477 2.67 -12.74 -18.03
CA VAL A 477 3.11 -14.12 -18.28
C VAL A 477 4.15 -14.15 -19.39
N ALA A 478 3.87 -13.52 -20.54
CA ALA A 478 4.80 -13.43 -21.66
C ALA A 478 6.13 -12.77 -21.26
N MET A 479 6.09 -11.68 -20.48
CA MET A 479 7.29 -11.02 -19.95
C MET A 479 8.08 -11.92 -19.00
N ASN A 480 7.42 -12.71 -18.14
CA ASN A 480 8.11 -13.63 -17.24
C ASN A 480 8.75 -14.79 -17.99
N ILE A 481 8.11 -15.31 -19.05
CA ILE A 481 8.68 -16.31 -19.95
C ILE A 481 9.91 -15.73 -20.65
N PHE A 482 9.80 -14.51 -21.20
CA PHE A 482 10.93 -13.84 -21.83
C PHE A 482 12.11 -13.68 -20.85
N LYS A 483 11.84 -13.26 -19.62
CA LYS A 483 12.88 -13.11 -18.58
C LYS A 483 13.53 -14.43 -18.15
N ALA A 484 12.76 -15.52 -18.16
CA ALA A 484 13.26 -16.82 -17.74
C ALA A 484 14.05 -17.54 -18.86
N MET A 485 13.62 -17.36 -20.13
CA MET A 485 14.09 -18.19 -21.22
C MET A 485 15.08 -17.46 -22.15
N PHE A 486 14.95 -16.16 -22.31
CA PHE A 486 15.60 -15.43 -23.41
C PHE A 486 16.43 -14.23 -22.95
N LEU A 487 16.13 -13.65 -21.77
CA LEU A 487 16.82 -12.45 -21.32
C LEU A 487 18.18 -12.81 -20.71
N LEU A 488 19.22 -12.17 -21.22
CA LEU A 488 20.56 -12.21 -20.64
C LEU A 488 20.76 -11.06 -19.66
N THR A 489 21.71 -11.20 -18.74
CA THR A 489 22.13 -10.13 -17.82
C THR A 489 22.57 -8.89 -18.58
N GLU A 490 22.18 -7.71 -18.11
CA GLU A 490 22.56 -6.41 -18.69
C GLU A 490 22.15 -6.19 -20.16
N GLN A 491 21.15 -6.94 -20.65
CA GLN A 491 20.68 -6.83 -22.03
C GLN A 491 19.65 -5.71 -22.24
N LEU A 492 18.69 -5.56 -21.30
CA LEU A 492 17.65 -4.56 -21.37
C LEU A 492 17.75 -3.60 -20.20
N SER A 493 18.05 -2.35 -20.48
CA SER A 493 18.05 -1.30 -19.46
C SER A 493 16.64 -0.91 -19.04
N ILE A 494 16.47 -0.61 -17.74
CA ILE A 494 15.25 -0.03 -17.21
C ILE A 494 15.36 1.48 -17.35
N VAL A 495 14.49 2.07 -18.12
CA VAL A 495 14.31 3.53 -18.15
C VAL A 495 13.29 3.89 -17.08
N PRO A 496 13.66 4.63 -16.01
CA PRO A 496 12.71 5.10 -15.00
C PRO A 496 11.63 5.98 -15.62
N GLU A 497 10.43 6.04 -15.02
CA GLU A 497 9.33 6.87 -15.50
C GLU A 497 9.70 8.36 -15.70
N LYS A 498 10.70 8.82 -14.97
CA LYS A 498 11.22 10.21 -15.03
C LYS A 498 12.65 10.30 -15.54
N GLY A 499 13.09 9.31 -16.32
CA GLY A 499 14.49 9.17 -16.73
C GLY A 499 15.37 8.71 -15.56
N TYR A 500 16.68 8.81 -15.73
CA TYR A 500 17.66 8.51 -14.67
C TYR A 500 17.89 9.70 -13.72
N GLU A 501 17.25 10.83 -13.99
CA GLU A 501 17.28 11.96 -13.08
C GLU A 501 16.52 11.65 -11.79
N ARG A 502 17.17 11.91 -10.68
CA ARG A 502 16.64 11.68 -9.34
C ARG A 502 15.70 12.84 -9.00
N CYS A 503 14.41 12.69 -9.29
CA CYS A 503 13.43 13.70 -8.94
C CYS A 503 12.95 13.52 -7.51
N ASP A 504 13.51 14.27 -6.58
CA ASP A 504 12.77 14.67 -5.41
C ASP A 504 11.68 15.67 -5.83
N ARG A 505 10.52 15.67 -5.19
CA ARG A 505 9.41 16.58 -5.51
C ARG A 505 9.69 17.96 -4.91
N ALA A 506 10.54 18.72 -5.53
CA ALA A 506 10.78 20.11 -5.14
C ALA A 506 10.09 21.08 -6.11
N SER A 507 9.66 22.24 -5.61
CA SER A 507 9.11 23.27 -6.47
C SER A 507 10.24 23.96 -7.25
N VAL A 508 9.96 24.37 -8.50
CA VAL A 508 10.91 25.14 -9.32
C VAL A 508 11.34 26.42 -8.59
N MET A 509 10.40 27.08 -7.92
CA MET A 509 10.70 28.28 -7.11
C MET A 509 11.67 27.97 -5.98
N ALA A 510 11.49 26.85 -5.26
CA ALA A 510 12.39 26.46 -4.19
C ALA A 510 13.81 26.18 -4.71
N ILE A 511 13.93 25.44 -5.80
CA ILE A 511 15.24 25.16 -6.43
C ILE A 511 15.92 26.45 -6.82
N LYS A 512 15.25 27.33 -7.57
CA LYS A 512 15.82 28.63 -8.00
C LYS A 512 16.25 29.50 -6.81
N TYR A 513 15.43 29.52 -5.76
CA TYR A 513 15.75 30.27 -4.55
C TYR A 513 16.98 29.73 -3.82
N LEU A 514 17.08 28.42 -3.66
CA LEU A 514 18.22 27.79 -2.99
C LEU A 514 19.51 27.94 -3.79
N GLU A 515 19.45 27.86 -5.10
CA GLU A 515 20.59 28.12 -6.00
C GLU A 515 21.01 29.59 -5.97
N TRP A 516 20.04 30.52 -5.98
CA TRP A 516 20.30 31.94 -5.81
C TRP A 516 21.00 32.21 -4.47
N ARG A 517 20.50 31.64 -3.37
CA ARG A 517 21.11 31.77 -2.04
C ARG A 517 22.52 31.19 -2.01
N SER A 518 22.73 30.04 -2.65
CA SER A 518 24.04 29.39 -2.74
C SER A 518 25.05 30.30 -3.45
N GLN A 519 24.66 30.91 -4.56
CA GLN A 519 25.51 31.82 -5.33
C GLN A 519 25.76 33.14 -4.58
N ARG A 520 24.71 33.80 -4.09
CA ARG A 520 24.77 35.07 -3.39
C ARG A 520 25.63 35.00 -2.12
N ASP A 521 25.40 33.95 -1.33
CA ASP A 521 26.04 33.80 -0.01
C ASP A 521 27.39 33.06 -0.08
N GLY A 522 27.76 32.52 -1.27
CA GLY A 522 28.99 31.75 -1.48
C GLY A 522 29.07 30.46 -0.69
N ILE A 523 27.92 29.83 -0.41
CA ILE A 523 27.80 28.62 0.43
C ILE A 523 27.25 27.46 -0.40
N GLU A 524 27.67 26.23 -0.08
CA GLU A 524 27.12 25.03 -0.70
C GLU A 524 25.81 24.65 -0.03
N ILE A 525 24.71 24.72 -0.78
CA ILE A 525 23.38 24.26 -0.34
C ILE A 525 23.02 23.00 -1.11
N ARG A 526 22.87 21.87 -0.43
CA ARG A 526 22.43 20.62 -1.03
C ARG A 526 20.90 20.60 -1.11
N HIS A 527 20.36 20.40 -2.32
CA HIS A 527 18.93 20.39 -2.60
C HIS A 527 18.61 19.43 -3.75
N ALA A 528 17.31 19.25 -4.06
CA ALA A 528 16.85 18.34 -5.11
C ALA A 528 17.44 18.62 -6.51
N GLY A 529 17.79 19.88 -6.82
CA GLY A 529 18.33 20.28 -8.12
C GLY A 529 19.80 19.93 -8.34
N ASN A 530 20.63 19.87 -7.29
CA ASN A 530 22.06 19.58 -7.39
C ASN A 530 22.47 18.23 -6.75
N GLY A 531 21.50 17.40 -6.40
CA GLY A 531 21.77 16.10 -5.80
C GLY A 531 20.50 15.41 -5.33
N ARG A 532 20.45 15.05 -4.07
CA ARG A 532 19.26 14.56 -3.38
C ARG A 532 18.96 15.43 -2.19
N GLU A 533 17.67 15.58 -1.89
CA GLU A 533 17.25 16.11 -0.60
C GLU A 533 17.88 15.29 0.54
N VAL A 534 18.45 16.00 1.50
CA VAL A 534 18.99 15.36 2.68
C VAL A 534 17.84 14.91 3.58
N LYS A 535 17.90 13.67 4.04
CA LYS A 535 16.87 13.12 4.91
C LYS A 535 17.34 13.08 6.36
N ILE A 536 16.61 13.76 7.24
CA ILE A 536 16.82 13.72 8.69
C ILE A 536 15.57 13.17 9.36
N GLY A 537 15.69 12.05 10.05
CA GLY A 537 14.56 11.35 10.60
C GLY A 537 13.57 10.93 9.52
N ASN A 538 12.35 11.46 9.63
CA ASN A 538 11.26 11.22 8.66
C ASN A 538 11.17 12.27 7.56
N TYR A 539 11.89 13.39 7.71
CA TYR A 539 11.74 14.56 6.87
C TYR A 539 12.84 14.62 5.83
N LYS A 540 12.47 15.01 4.62
CA LYS A 540 13.37 15.45 3.58
C LYS A 540 13.47 16.96 3.67
N LEU A 541 14.67 17.50 3.52
CA LEU A 541 14.95 18.94 3.63
C LEU A 541 15.04 19.55 2.23
N ASP A 542 14.42 20.71 2.03
CA ASP A 542 14.48 21.43 0.76
C ASP A 542 15.92 21.89 0.48
N GLY A 543 16.58 22.51 1.45
CA GLY A 543 17.98 22.91 1.39
C GLY A 543 18.75 22.52 2.65
N PHE A 544 19.92 21.91 2.51
CA PHE A 544 20.77 21.51 3.62
C PHE A 544 22.16 22.13 3.51
N ILE A 545 22.65 22.69 4.61
CA ILE A 545 23.96 23.30 4.78
C ILE A 545 24.66 22.59 5.94
N GLY A 546 25.73 21.83 5.63
CA GLY A 546 26.54 21.16 6.66
C GLY A 546 27.50 22.17 7.26
N ASN A 547 27.54 22.25 8.60
CA ASN A 547 28.47 23.08 9.35
C ASN A 547 29.46 22.20 10.12
N GLU A 548 30.76 22.36 9.80
CA GLU A 548 31.83 21.74 10.60
C GLU A 548 31.98 22.45 11.93
N GLY A 549 31.68 21.75 13.01
CA GLY A 549 31.87 22.28 14.38
C GLY A 549 30.70 23.07 14.96
N ALA A 550 29.63 23.29 14.20
CA ALA A 550 28.38 23.91 14.62
C ALA A 550 27.18 23.04 14.30
N ARG A 551 25.98 23.48 14.66
CA ARG A 551 24.73 22.82 14.31
C ARG A 551 24.48 22.97 12.82
N ASP A 552 24.14 21.85 12.14
CA ASP A 552 23.79 21.87 10.73
C ASP A 552 22.56 22.77 10.50
N LYS A 553 22.54 23.49 9.37
CA LYS A 553 21.47 24.40 9.01
C LYS A 553 20.61 23.81 7.88
N CYS A 554 19.31 24.06 7.90
CA CYS A 554 18.44 23.80 6.77
C CYS A 554 17.60 25.02 6.39
N ILE A 555 17.25 25.11 5.11
CA ILE A 555 16.34 26.10 4.57
C ILE A 555 15.11 25.35 4.08
N GLU A 556 13.95 25.64 4.65
CA GLU A 556 12.66 25.06 4.24
C GLU A 556 11.86 26.10 3.47
N VAL A 557 11.49 25.80 2.22
CA VAL A 557 10.81 26.73 1.31
C VAL A 557 9.32 26.34 1.19
N MET A 558 8.48 27.13 1.84
CA MET A 558 7.05 26.85 1.98
C MET A 558 6.22 27.50 0.87
N GLY A 559 5.59 26.70 0.02
CA GLY A 559 4.59 27.17 -0.95
C GLY A 559 3.31 27.59 -0.22
N CYS A 560 2.87 28.84 -0.36
CA CYS A 560 1.78 29.44 0.42
C CYS A 560 0.48 28.63 0.35
N TYR A 561 0.09 28.13 -0.83
CA TYR A 561 -1.14 27.35 -1.03
C TYR A 561 -1.06 25.95 -0.42
N ILE A 562 0.14 25.35 -0.42
CA ILE A 562 0.35 23.95 0.03
C ILE A 562 0.50 23.88 1.56
N HIS A 563 1.14 24.90 2.14
CA HIS A 563 1.52 24.92 3.55
C HIS A 563 0.64 25.86 4.41
N GLY A 564 -0.45 26.42 3.84
CA GLY A 564 -1.41 27.21 4.57
C GLY A 564 -0.85 28.53 5.10
N CYS A 565 -0.25 29.36 4.25
CA CYS A 565 0.32 30.65 4.67
C CYS A 565 -0.78 31.60 5.16
N LEU A 566 -0.80 31.90 6.46
CA LEU A 566 -1.80 32.78 7.09
C LEU A 566 -1.61 34.27 6.73
N ASN A 567 -0.49 34.63 6.08
CA ASN A 567 -0.33 35.97 5.49
C ASN A 567 -1.00 36.10 4.13
N CYS A 568 -1.26 35.00 3.43
CA CYS A 568 -1.86 34.95 2.09
C CYS A 568 -3.31 34.51 2.09
N TYR A 569 -3.71 33.71 3.09
CA TYR A 569 -5.01 33.06 3.15
C TYR A 569 -5.65 33.24 4.53
N ASP A 570 -6.97 33.39 4.52
CA ASP A 570 -7.76 33.36 5.75
C ASP A 570 -7.63 31.97 6.41
N PRO A 571 -7.52 31.88 7.74
CA PRO A 571 -7.40 30.58 8.45
C PRO A 571 -8.47 29.56 8.08
N ALA A 572 -9.69 30.01 7.77
CA ALA A 572 -10.82 29.16 7.40
C ALA A 572 -10.92 28.86 5.88
N ALA A 573 -10.04 29.46 5.06
CA ALA A 573 -10.06 29.24 3.62
C ALA A 573 -9.72 27.78 3.27
N GLU A 574 -10.56 27.14 2.47
CA GLU A 574 -10.29 25.80 1.94
C GLU A 574 -9.20 25.85 0.86
N LEU A 575 -8.15 25.09 1.06
CA LEU A 575 -7.01 24.96 0.15
C LEU A 575 -6.89 23.53 -0.39
N ILE A 576 -5.68 23.05 -0.56
CA ILE A 576 -5.40 21.73 -1.16
C ILE A 576 -6.06 20.58 -0.37
N GLY A 577 -6.78 19.71 -1.08
CA GLY A 577 -7.42 18.53 -0.49
C GLY A 577 -8.64 18.82 0.41
N GLY A 578 -9.26 20.00 0.30
CA GLY A 578 -10.41 20.40 1.12
C GLY A 578 -10.05 20.68 2.59
N ARG A 579 -8.78 21.00 2.85
CA ARG A 579 -8.27 21.35 4.18
C ARG A 579 -8.19 22.87 4.34
N THR A 580 -8.41 23.34 5.54
CA THR A 580 -8.31 24.78 5.85
C THR A 580 -6.85 25.25 5.86
N ALA A 581 -6.63 26.53 5.62
CA ALA A 581 -5.30 27.15 5.70
C ALA A 581 -4.70 26.96 7.11
N GLN A 582 -5.52 27.02 8.16
CA GLN A 582 -5.08 26.79 9.53
C GLN A 582 -4.56 25.35 9.73
N GLU A 583 -5.30 24.32 9.28
CA GLU A 583 -4.88 22.92 9.40
C GLU A 583 -3.57 22.64 8.69
N LEU A 584 -3.36 23.23 7.50
CA LEU A 584 -2.11 23.08 6.73
C LEU A 584 -0.95 23.83 7.40
N ASN A 585 -1.23 24.99 8.00
CA ASN A 585 -0.24 25.75 8.74
C ASN A 585 0.19 25.01 10.01
N ASP A 586 -0.74 24.45 10.77
CA ASP A 586 -0.46 23.67 11.98
C ASP A 586 0.42 22.46 11.68
N GLU A 587 0.13 21.72 10.59
CA GLU A 587 0.98 20.61 10.12
C GLU A 587 2.40 21.10 9.78
N THR A 588 2.51 22.26 9.12
CA THR A 588 3.78 22.85 8.73
C THR A 588 4.56 23.28 9.97
N GLN A 589 3.95 23.94 10.95
CA GLN A 589 4.60 24.34 12.18
C GLN A 589 5.02 23.13 13.01
N GLU A 590 4.20 22.08 13.10
CA GLU A 590 4.57 20.83 13.76
C GLU A 590 5.85 20.23 13.14
N ARG A 591 5.95 20.22 11.81
CA ARG A 591 7.17 19.79 11.09
C ARG A 591 8.38 20.65 11.44
N LEU A 592 8.25 21.97 11.43
CA LEU A 592 9.33 22.90 11.71
C LEU A 592 9.83 22.79 13.17
N VAL A 593 8.91 22.65 14.12
CA VAL A 593 9.24 22.41 15.53
C VAL A 593 10.08 21.14 15.68
N GLU A 594 9.72 20.07 14.96
CA GLU A 594 10.46 18.81 15.00
C GLU A 594 11.86 18.95 14.42
N LEU A 595 12.00 19.64 13.29
CA LEU A 595 13.32 19.89 12.67
C LEU A 595 14.21 20.79 13.56
N ARG A 596 13.65 21.79 14.21
CA ARG A 596 14.35 22.70 15.12
C ARG A 596 14.95 22.00 16.36
N LYS A 597 14.54 20.78 16.68
CA LYS A 597 15.18 19.99 17.74
C LYS A 597 16.62 19.61 17.40
N THR A 598 16.93 19.43 16.11
CA THR A 598 18.24 18.91 15.64
C THR A 598 18.98 19.84 14.70
N LEU A 599 18.31 20.76 14.05
CA LEU A 599 18.84 21.66 13.04
C LEU A 599 18.60 23.13 13.38
N ASP A 600 19.43 24.00 12.82
CA ASP A 600 19.10 25.42 12.68
C ASP A 600 18.23 25.58 11.44
N VAL A 601 16.95 25.97 11.63
CA VAL A 601 15.94 25.97 10.56
C VAL A 601 15.60 27.39 10.14
N GLU A 602 15.96 27.73 8.90
CA GLU A 602 15.49 28.94 8.21
C GLU A 602 14.20 28.64 7.44
N GLU A 603 13.16 29.37 7.73
CA GLU A 603 11.82 29.24 7.13
C GLU A 603 11.62 30.34 6.10
N VAL A 604 11.30 29.97 4.86
CA VAL A 604 11.08 30.92 3.75
C VAL A 604 9.77 30.63 3.07
N TRP A 605 8.89 31.63 2.98
CA TRP A 605 7.59 31.49 2.32
C TRP A 605 7.61 32.00 0.89
N GLY A 606 6.84 31.37 -0.02
CA GLY A 606 6.72 31.79 -1.41
C GLY A 606 6.38 33.26 -1.59
N CYS A 607 5.48 33.83 -0.77
CA CYS A 607 5.14 35.25 -0.83
C CYS A 607 6.31 36.16 -0.39
N GLN A 608 7.25 35.69 0.42
CA GLN A 608 8.46 36.42 0.76
C GLN A 608 9.40 36.47 -0.44
N ILE A 609 9.61 35.30 -1.10
CA ILE A 609 10.41 35.20 -2.32
C ILE A 609 9.83 36.14 -3.42
N GLU A 610 8.52 36.15 -3.61
CA GLU A 610 7.86 37.05 -4.57
C GLU A 610 8.08 38.53 -4.26
N LYS A 611 8.09 38.92 -2.97
CA LYS A 611 8.37 40.28 -2.53
C LYS A 611 9.85 40.66 -2.76
N GLU A 612 10.78 39.72 -2.54
CA GLU A 612 12.21 39.90 -2.81
C GLU A 612 12.46 40.06 -4.31
N LEU A 613 11.87 39.20 -5.14
CA LEU A 613 11.93 39.29 -6.62
C LEU A 613 11.45 40.63 -7.18
N LYS A 614 10.47 41.29 -6.51
CA LYS A 614 10.00 42.62 -6.94
C LYS A 614 11.00 43.73 -6.63
N LYS A 615 11.87 43.54 -5.62
CA LYS A 615 12.81 44.56 -5.13
C LYS A 615 14.23 44.39 -5.64
N ASP A 616 14.65 43.14 -5.88
CA ASP A 616 15.99 42.75 -6.21
C ASP A 616 16.06 42.42 -7.72
N GLU A 617 16.74 43.29 -8.47
CA GLU A 617 16.93 43.12 -9.93
C GLU A 617 17.89 41.98 -10.26
N GLU A 618 18.89 41.76 -9.43
CA GLU A 618 19.90 40.72 -9.63
C GLU A 618 19.27 39.33 -9.42
N MET A 619 18.49 39.19 -8.36
CA MET A 619 17.69 37.97 -8.10
C MET A 619 16.69 37.71 -9.25
N ARG A 620 16.04 38.75 -9.77
CA ARG A 620 15.09 38.63 -10.89
C ARG A 620 15.79 38.15 -12.16
N GLY A 621 16.92 38.76 -12.50
CA GLY A 621 17.75 38.33 -13.62
C GLY A 621 18.17 36.88 -13.53
N PHE A 622 18.63 36.46 -12.33
CA PHE A 622 18.98 35.06 -12.05
C PHE A 622 17.80 34.08 -12.25
N PHE A 623 16.60 34.46 -11.81
CA PHE A 623 15.39 33.63 -11.99
C PHE A 623 14.93 33.54 -13.43
N ASP A 624 15.12 34.60 -14.20
CA ASP A 624 14.74 34.68 -15.63
C ASP A 624 15.73 33.91 -16.51
N ASP A 625 17.02 34.02 -16.25
CA ASP A 625 18.09 33.32 -17.01
C ASP A 625 17.99 31.80 -16.88
N ARG A 626 17.53 31.31 -15.74
CA ARG A 626 17.37 29.87 -15.52
C ARG A 626 16.11 29.25 -16.11
N GLY A 627 15.28 30.03 -16.80
CA GLY A 627 14.10 29.54 -17.52
C GLY A 627 13.17 28.65 -16.71
N ASN A 628 12.07 28.26 -17.31
CA ASN A 628 11.26 27.12 -16.82
C ASN A 628 11.81 25.86 -17.50
N GLU A 629 12.95 25.39 -17.10
CA GLU A 629 13.48 24.09 -17.53
C GLU A 629 12.55 22.99 -17.02
N LYS A 630 11.47 22.81 -17.75
CA LYS A 630 10.78 21.53 -17.74
C LYS A 630 11.74 20.58 -18.44
N GLY A 631 12.21 19.59 -17.73
CA GLY A 631 13.00 18.52 -18.33
C GLY A 631 12.35 17.95 -19.60
N PRO A 632 13.07 17.17 -20.41
CA PRO A 632 12.54 16.61 -21.65
C PRO A 632 11.18 15.96 -21.41
N ILE A 633 10.24 16.16 -22.32
CA ILE A 633 8.91 15.55 -22.26
C ILE A 633 9.09 14.04 -22.15
N ASP A 634 8.53 13.42 -21.10
CA ASP A 634 8.48 11.98 -21.00
C ASP A 634 7.68 11.43 -22.19
N PRO A 635 8.31 10.67 -23.11
CA PRO A 635 7.61 10.10 -24.27
C PRO A 635 6.38 9.28 -23.89
N ARG A 636 6.35 8.69 -22.69
CA ARG A 636 5.21 7.92 -22.20
C ARG A 636 3.99 8.79 -21.88
N MET A 637 4.23 10.04 -21.47
CA MET A 637 3.15 11.01 -21.23
C MET A 637 2.52 11.51 -22.53
N ALA A 638 3.24 11.41 -23.67
CA ALA A 638 2.71 11.73 -25.00
C ALA A 638 1.76 10.65 -25.54
N TYR A 639 1.77 9.45 -24.99
CA TYR A 639 0.84 8.36 -25.31
C TYR A 639 -0.52 8.45 -24.56
N ALA A 640 -0.93 9.61 -24.14
CA ALA A 640 -2.25 9.82 -23.59
C ALA A 640 -3.28 9.78 -24.73
N GLY A 641 -4.00 8.66 -24.88
CA GLY A 641 -5.21 8.59 -25.70
C GLY A 641 -6.29 9.53 -25.19
N GLY A 642 -7.32 9.78 -25.99
CA GLY A 642 -8.46 10.60 -25.59
C GLY A 642 -9.05 10.08 -24.27
N ARG A 643 -9.53 11.00 -23.41
CA ARG A 643 -10.23 10.62 -22.19
C ARG A 643 -11.51 9.91 -22.54
N THR A 644 -11.59 8.63 -22.17
CA THR A 644 -12.81 7.83 -22.24
C THR A 644 -13.35 7.61 -20.86
N GLY A 645 -14.60 7.94 -20.63
CA GLY A 645 -15.29 7.70 -19.37
C GLY A 645 -16.70 8.27 -19.36
N PRO A 646 -17.60 7.69 -18.58
CA PRO A 646 -18.96 8.21 -18.49
C PRO A 646 -18.98 9.56 -17.80
N MET A 647 -19.63 10.55 -18.43
CA MET A 647 -19.93 11.84 -17.79
C MET A 647 -21.02 11.73 -16.73
N LYS A 648 -21.86 10.70 -16.87
CA LYS A 648 -22.90 10.34 -15.91
C LYS A 648 -22.86 8.83 -15.70
N LEU A 649 -22.89 8.39 -14.45
CA LEU A 649 -22.87 6.97 -14.09
C LEU A 649 -24.19 6.26 -14.42
N PHE A 650 -25.28 7.00 -14.54
CA PHE A 650 -26.59 6.48 -14.88
C PHE A 650 -27.34 7.45 -15.81
N ALA A 651 -27.95 6.92 -16.86
CA ALA A 651 -28.87 7.63 -17.72
C ALA A 651 -29.98 6.69 -18.17
N LYS A 652 -31.23 7.13 -18.14
CA LYS A 652 -32.40 6.40 -18.62
C LYS A 652 -33.07 7.20 -19.73
N SER A 653 -33.45 6.53 -20.81
CA SER A 653 -34.27 7.13 -21.85
C SER A 653 -35.71 7.30 -21.36
N ASP A 654 -36.37 8.37 -21.79
CA ASP A 654 -37.78 8.65 -21.57
C ASP A 654 -38.43 9.11 -22.88
N GLU A 655 -39.69 9.48 -22.86
CA GLU A 655 -40.40 9.95 -24.06
C GLU A 655 -39.78 11.18 -24.72
N LYS A 656 -39.02 11.99 -23.94
CA LYS A 656 -38.39 13.23 -24.40
C LYS A 656 -36.88 13.09 -24.64
N LYS A 657 -36.25 12.03 -24.12
CA LYS A 657 -34.78 11.81 -24.20
C LYS A 657 -34.47 10.40 -24.66
N LYS A 658 -33.78 10.30 -25.78
CA LYS A 658 -33.28 9.01 -26.31
C LYS A 658 -31.78 8.89 -26.04
N ILE A 659 -31.34 7.68 -25.68
CA ILE A 659 -29.95 7.33 -25.59
C ILE A 659 -29.59 6.64 -26.91
N SER A 660 -28.58 7.19 -27.62
CA SER A 660 -28.04 6.61 -28.84
C SER A 660 -26.56 6.30 -28.63
N VAL A 661 -26.12 5.14 -29.14
CA VAL A 661 -24.71 4.73 -29.14
C VAL A 661 -24.15 4.99 -30.53
N TYR A 662 -23.07 5.77 -30.58
CA TYR A 662 -22.35 6.03 -31.83
C TYR A 662 -20.91 5.49 -31.68
N ASP A 663 -20.50 4.70 -32.67
CA ASP A 663 -19.10 4.28 -32.82
C ASP A 663 -18.53 4.97 -34.06
N ILE A 664 -17.45 5.74 -33.89
CA ILE A 664 -16.75 6.41 -34.97
C ILE A 664 -15.58 5.55 -35.36
N ASN A 665 -15.74 4.75 -36.40
CA ASN A 665 -14.65 4.06 -37.06
C ASN A 665 -13.79 5.07 -37.83
N LEU A 666 -12.76 5.60 -37.19
CA LEU A 666 -11.70 6.31 -37.92
C LEU A 666 -10.88 5.28 -38.67
N PRO A 667 -10.76 5.40 -40.02
CA PRO A 667 -9.79 4.60 -40.75
C PRO A 667 -8.42 4.87 -40.17
N SER A 668 -7.67 3.81 -39.87
CA SER A 668 -6.32 3.88 -39.32
C SER A 668 -5.49 4.83 -40.18
N LEU A 669 -5.17 6.00 -39.63
CA LEU A 669 -4.13 6.85 -40.19
C LEU A 669 -2.81 6.08 -39.96
N SER A 670 -2.42 5.29 -40.95
CA SER A 670 -1.05 4.81 -41.03
C SER A 670 -0.18 6.03 -41.16
N PRO A 671 0.77 6.31 -40.26
CA PRO A 671 1.73 7.35 -40.47
C PRO A 671 2.57 6.94 -41.69
N LYS A 672 2.39 7.63 -42.83
CA LYS A 672 3.41 7.65 -43.84
C LYS A 672 4.55 8.47 -43.27
N ILE A 673 5.60 7.78 -42.85
CA ILE A 673 6.93 8.39 -42.64
C ILE A 673 7.55 8.65 -44.00
#